data_60ff202b584a890e64ff4be03647c3d0
#
_entry.id   60ff202b584a890e64ff4be03647c3d0
#
_cell.length_a   1.000
_cell.length_b   1.000
_cell.length_c   1.000
_cell.angle_alpha   90.00
_cell.angle_beta   90.00
_cell.angle_gamma   90.00
#
_symmetry.space_group_name_H-M   'P 1'
#
loop_
_entity.id
_entity.type
_entity.pdbx_description
1 polymer ?
#
loop_
_entity_poly.entity_id
_entity_poly.type
_entity_poly.pdbx_seq_one_letter_code
_entity_poly.pdbx_strand_id
1 'polypeptide(L)'
;MKKLCILLLLISASSNLIFAQLPGKVHGSSRVLLPNGWSLSPVGRSLPLGDLPLNIQLSHDKKKIAVTNNGQSKQTIQLIDVKTERITDEKEIGKSWYGLQFNEKDNKLYVSGGNDNIILVYPVEKGKLLEPDTIRLGKAWPVKISPAGLALDDLNQVLYVVTKEDNSLYIVDLTTRKTLKKVALGRVAITGVYGPDRKILYISLWGANKVVLLDTKLGQITDSIATQYAPNELLLNKKGDYLFVANGGDNSVSIINTQTKKVVEVISSAVHPTQLTGSTTNALALSDNEQTLYIANADNNCLAVFNVAKIGESVSLGFIPTGWYPTSVKYCKNRIWVANGKGFTSMANPKGPQPISKVDNSELHEGSTPDKRLQYIGGLFKGTLSIVDDPKETVLKEYTQMVYSNTPFNKQQQAPSASNPIPFKKGDVSPIKYVFYIIKENRTYDQVLGDVKKGNGDPKLCLFPEKVTPNIHALAEEYVLLDNFYVDAEVSADGHNWSMGAYANDYVEKTWPTQYGKRGGAGDYGGNRKITYPRDGFIWDYCKRAGVSYRSYGEFANGKTAVIAALKDHFCVGFPSFDFEIKDTTRCAIWIKDFDRLLAKDEVPQFNTIKFPNDHTSGQKRGQISPLAAVADNDLAVGLFIEHLSHSRIWKESAVFILEDDAQNGPDHVDAHRSPALVISPYTKRNQVVSTMYSTSGFLRTMELILGLPPMSQYDAAAIPLYDCFTATPDYTPYNHRKAGVNLDTRNVALNKSAELSETFSFAKEDEAPDLQLNQVVWKSVKGEDAVMPAPRRSAFVIAEKKKKDDDD
;
A
#
# COMPACT_ATOMS: atom_id res chain seq x y z
N MET A 1 71.08 33.12 13.74
CA MET A 1 69.88 33.45 13.02
C MET A 1 69.14 32.12 12.74
N LYS A 2 68.23 31.71 13.63
CA LYS A 2 67.44 30.48 13.52
C LYS A 2 66.09 30.90 12.94
N LYS A 3 65.76 30.45 11.72
CA LYS A 3 64.42 30.58 11.17
C LYS A 3 63.54 29.52 11.75
N LEU A 4 62.50 29.96 12.47
CA LEU A 4 61.41 29.11 12.98
C LEU A 4 60.36 28.97 11.85
N CYS A 5 60.19 27.77 11.31
CA CYS A 5 59.08 27.45 10.42
C CYS A 5 57.84 27.04 11.24
N ILE A 6 56.83 27.89 11.27
CA ILE A 6 55.53 27.55 11.81
C ILE A 6 54.71 26.85 10.71
N LEU A 7 54.49 25.57 10.90
CA LEU A 7 53.61 24.73 10.02
C LEU A 7 52.16 24.92 10.52
N LEU A 8 51.40 25.74 9.81
CA LEU A 8 49.94 25.81 10.02
C LEU A 8 49.27 24.57 9.45
N LEU A 9 48.86 23.68 10.29
CA LEU A 9 47.94 22.58 9.95
C LEU A 9 46.53 23.20 9.78
N LEU A 10 46.09 23.44 8.57
CA LEU A 10 44.71 23.66 8.20
C LEU A 10 43.99 22.32 8.30
N ILE A 11 43.34 22.06 9.41
CA ILE A 11 42.32 21.03 9.52
C ILE A 11 41.10 21.57 8.77
N SER A 12 40.96 21.15 7.51
CA SER A 12 39.69 21.29 6.77
C SER A 12 38.70 20.34 7.40
N ALA A 13 37.91 20.85 8.37
CA ALA A 13 36.66 20.21 8.75
C ALA A 13 35.74 20.29 7.53
N SER A 14 35.79 19.28 6.67
CA SER A 14 34.72 19.00 5.72
C SER A 14 33.48 18.67 6.52
N SER A 15 32.70 19.68 6.87
CA SER A 15 31.30 19.47 7.27
C SER A 15 30.61 18.81 6.07
N ASN A 16 30.50 17.49 6.10
CA ASN A 16 29.55 16.79 5.26
C ASN A 16 28.18 17.35 5.64
N LEU A 17 27.69 18.31 4.86
CA LEU A 17 26.30 18.71 4.88
C LEU A 17 25.52 17.43 4.48
N ILE A 18 25.06 16.69 5.47
CA ILE A 18 24.12 15.60 5.27
C ILE A 18 22.81 16.28 4.86
N PHE A 19 22.61 16.43 3.56
CA PHE A 19 21.30 16.82 3.05
C PHE A 19 20.30 15.75 3.48
N ALA A 20 19.18 16.17 4.03
CA ALA A 20 18.08 15.28 4.36
C ALA A 20 17.73 14.43 3.11
N GLN A 21 17.66 13.11 3.27
CA GLN A 21 17.32 12.22 2.19
C GLN A 21 15.81 12.34 1.95
N LEU A 22 15.40 12.79 0.76
CA LEU A 22 14.01 12.91 0.35
C LEU A 22 13.64 11.76 -0.60
N PRO A 23 12.36 11.36 -0.67
CA PRO A 23 11.88 10.48 -1.73
C PRO A 23 12.18 11.05 -3.11
N GLY A 24 12.38 10.17 -4.10
CA GLY A 24 12.66 10.56 -5.47
C GLY A 24 13.99 10.04 -5.99
N LYS A 25 14.43 10.60 -7.11
CA LYS A 25 15.65 10.15 -7.79
C LYS A 25 16.90 10.45 -6.96
N VAL A 26 17.67 9.40 -6.66
CA VAL A 26 18.95 9.51 -5.96
C VAL A 26 19.98 10.14 -6.90
N HIS A 27 20.61 11.24 -6.48
CA HIS A 27 21.58 11.96 -7.29
C HIS A 27 22.73 11.05 -7.77
N GLY A 28 23.08 11.15 -9.06
CA GLY A 28 24.16 10.35 -9.66
C GLY A 28 23.82 8.88 -9.91
N SER A 29 22.56 8.47 -9.74
CA SER A 29 22.12 7.07 -9.86
C SER A 29 20.81 6.98 -10.64
N SER A 30 20.49 5.79 -11.18
CA SER A 30 19.17 5.47 -11.72
C SER A 30 18.17 5.05 -10.63
N ARG A 31 18.61 4.97 -9.37
CA ARG A 31 17.80 4.54 -8.24
C ARG A 31 16.82 5.63 -7.84
N VAL A 32 15.59 5.21 -7.50
CA VAL A 32 14.55 6.06 -6.91
C VAL A 32 14.27 5.58 -5.50
N LEU A 33 14.30 6.49 -4.53
CA LEU A 33 13.90 6.23 -3.15
C LEU A 33 12.40 6.42 -3.01
N LEU A 34 11.73 5.44 -2.43
CA LEU A 34 10.30 5.45 -2.13
C LEU A 34 10.04 6.07 -0.75
N PRO A 35 8.82 6.58 -0.49
CA PRO A 35 8.43 7.13 0.82
C PRO A 35 8.64 6.18 1.99
N ASN A 36 8.45 4.87 1.79
CA ASN A 36 8.66 3.83 2.80
C ASN A 36 10.14 3.45 3.04
N GLY A 37 11.08 4.18 2.44
CA GLY A 37 12.53 3.93 2.59
C GLY A 37 13.11 2.84 1.68
N TRP A 38 12.28 2.07 0.96
CA TRP A 38 12.73 1.15 -0.08
C TRP A 38 13.13 1.91 -1.34
N SER A 39 13.80 1.25 -2.26
CA SER A 39 14.24 1.89 -3.51
C SER A 39 13.91 1.04 -4.72
N LEU A 40 13.92 1.68 -5.90
CA LEU A 40 13.73 1.05 -7.20
C LEU A 40 14.93 1.31 -8.09
N SER A 41 15.33 0.30 -8.84
CA SER A 41 16.30 0.41 -9.94
C SER A 41 15.95 -0.60 -11.04
N PRO A 42 14.77 -0.44 -11.69
CA PRO A 42 14.29 -1.37 -12.69
C PRO A 42 15.28 -1.52 -13.84
N VAL A 43 15.42 -2.74 -14.35
CA VAL A 43 16.29 -3.08 -15.46
C VAL A 43 15.51 -3.42 -16.73
N GLY A 44 16.21 -3.49 -17.86
CA GLY A 44 15.62 -3.78 -19.16
C GLY A 44 14.92 -2.58 -19.76
N ARG A 45 13.91 -2.82 -20.57
CA ARG A 45 13.07 -1.82 -21.25
C ARG A 45 11.75 -1.66 -20.49
N SER A 46 11.17 -0.47 -20.55
CA SER A 46 9.87 -0.17 -19.94
C SER A 46 8.89 0.35 -20.99
N LEU A 47 7.68 -0.20 -20.98
CA LEU A 47 6.54 0.27 -21.78
C LEU A 47 5.46 0.80 -20.82
N PRO A 48 5.02 2.07 -20.96
CA PRO A 48 3.92 2.60 -20.16
C PRO A 48 2.62 1.83 -20.40
N LEU A 49 1.88 1.57 -19.32
CA LEU A 49 0.55 0.96 -19.34
C LEU A 49 -0.49 1.90 -18.72
N GLY A 50 -1.72 1.45 -18.61
CA GLY A 50 -2.75 2.10 -17.79
C GLY A 50 -2.50 1.90 -16.30
N ASP A 51 -3.42 2.41 -15.46
CA ASP A 51 -3.29 2.33 -14.00
C ASP A 51 -3.46 0.90 -13.51
N LEU A 52 -2.64 0.47 -12.58
CA LEU A 52 -2.66 -0.83 -11.90
C LEU A 52 -2.92 -2.00 -12.86
N PRO A 53 -1.98 -2.35 -13.75
CA PRO A 53 -2.08 -3.60 -14.50
C PRO A 53 -2.02 -4.79 -13.53
N LEU A 54 -3.10 -5.60 -13.49
CA LEU A 54 -3.19 -6.75 -12.57
C LEU A 54 -2.72 -8.04 -13.21
N ASN A 55 -2.93 -8.20 -14.52
CA ASN A 55 -2.61 -9.45 -15.19
C ASN A 55 -2.14 -9.20 -16.62
N ILE A 56 -1.23 -10.04 -17.06
CA ILE A 56 -0.81 -10.17 -18.45
C ILE A 56 -1.03 -11.59 -18.92
N GLN A 57 -1.58 -11.74 -20.13
CA GLN A 57 -1.81 -13.03 -20.75
C GLN A 57 -1.14 -13.10 -22.11
N LEU A 58 -0.32 -14.13 -22.30
CA LEU A 58 0.37 -14.40 -23.57
C LEU A 58 -0.57 -15.19 -24.49
N SER A 59 -0.63 -14.82 -25.77
CA SER A 59 -1.30 -15.62 -26.81
C SER A 59 -0.57 -16.98 -27.02
N HIS A 60 -1.29 -18.02 -27.49
CA HIS A 60 -0.72 -19.34 -27.69
C HIS A 60 0.38 -19.34 -28.78
N ASP A 61 0.21 -18.49 -29.82
CA ASP A 61 1.22 -18.29 -30.87
C ASP A 61 2.43 -17.43 -30.43
N LYS A 62 2.41 -16.97 -29.16
CA LYS A 62 3.46 -16.12 -28.55
C LYS A 62 3.75 -14.83 -29.34
N LYS A 63 2.74 -14.25 -30.02
CA LYS A 63 2.91 -12.99 -30.76
C LYS A 63 2.28 -11.80 -30.08
N LYS A 64 1.33 -12.02 -29.16
CA LYS A 64 0.58 -10.96 -28.47
C LYS A 64 0.60 -11.15 -26.97
N ILE A 65 0.55 -10.06 -26.26
CA ILE A 65 0.27 -9.99 -24.84
C ILE A 65 -0.96 -9.11 -24.65
N ALA A 66 -1.95 -9.60 -23.89
CA ALA A 66 -3.07 -8.80 -23.40
C ALA A 66 -2.78 -8.37 -21.95
N VAL A 67 -3.20 -7.14 -21.61
CA VAL A 67 -3.00 -6.55 -20.27
C VAL A 67 -4.33 -5.99 -19.79
N THR A 68 -4.70 -6.24 -18.52
CA THR A 68 -5.79 -5.54 -17.82
C THR A 68 -5.23 -4.39 -16.99
N ASN A 69 -5.82 -3.20 -17.10
CA ASN A 69 -5.52 -2.04 -16.28
C ASN A 69 -6.73 -1.74 -15.38
N ASN A 70 -6.54 -1.86 -14.06
CA ASN A 70 -7.62 -1.96 -13.07
C ASN A 70 -7.58 -0.83 -12.02
N GLY A 71 -6.79 0.19 -12.25
CA GLY A 71 -6.63 1.29 -11.32
C GLY A 71 -7.84 2.24 -11.27
N GLN A 72 -7.63 3.37 -10.65
CA GLN A 72 -8.68 4.30 -10.34
C GLN A 72 -9.11 5.15 -11.54
N SER A 73 -8.20 5.50 -12.44
CA SER A 73 -8.54 6.27 -13.63
C SER A 73 -9.24 5.38 -14.68
N LYS A 74 -9.06 5.63 -15.95
CA LYS A 74 -9.67 4.80 -17.00
C LYS A 74 -9.18 3.36 -16.92
N GLN A 75 -10.10 2.42 -16.86
CA GLN A 75 -9.78 1.00 -16.95
C GLN A 75 -9.78 0.56 -18.40
N THR A 76 -8.74 -0.18 -18.79
CA THR A 76 -8.54 -0.53 -20.20
C THR A 76 -8.03 -1.96 -20.35
N ILE A 77 -8.22 -2.49 -21.57
CA ILE A 77 -7.53 -3.67 -22.06
C ILE A 77 -6.57 -3.22 -23.15
N GLN A 78 -5.30 -3.57 -23.03
CA GLN A 78 -4.29 -3.27 -24.02
C GLN A 78 -3.77 -4.55 -24.68
N LEU A 79 -3.57 -4.49 -26.02
CA LEU A 79 -2.85 -5.51 -26.78
C LEU A 79 -1.45 -5.00 -27.12
N ILE A 80 -0.45 -5.87 -26.91
CA ILE A 80 0.96 -5.58 -27.17
C ILE A 80 1.50 -6.61 -28.16
N ASP A 81 2.20 -6.16 -29.17
CA ASP A 81 2.93 -7.03 -30.09
C ASP A 81 4.29 -7.40 -29.51
N VAL A 82 4.52 -8.70 -29.34
CA VAL A 82 5.75 -9.26 -28.72
C VAL A 82 7.00 -8.96 -29.51
N LYS A 83 6.91 -8.83 -30.84
CA LYS A 83 8.06 -8.59 -31.72
C LYS A 83 8.49 -7.12 -31.69
N THR A 84 7.54 -6.21 -31.77
CA THR A 84 7.78 -4.77 -31.84
C THR A 84 7.83 -4.11 -30.46
N GLU A 85 7.38 -4.83 -29.42
CA GLU A 85 7.28 -4.33 -28.02
C GLU A 85 6.41 -3.05 -27.93
N ARG A 86 5.32 -2.99 -28.72
CA ARG A 86 4.43 -1.82 -28.78
C ARG A 86 2.99 -2.20 -28.51
N ILE A 87 2.26 -1.28 -27.89
CA ILE A 87 0.81 -1.36 -27.79
C ILE A 87 0.25 -1.22 -29.22
N THR A 88 -0.53 -2.20 -29.66
CA THR A 88 -1.17 -2.22 -30.98
C THR A 88 -2.62 -1.81 -30.92
N ASP A 89 -3.24 -1.95 -29.76
CA ASP A 89 -4.62 -1.53 -29.54
C ASP A 89 -4.93 -1.34 -28.05
N GLU A 90 -5.89 -0.48 -27.74
CA GLU A 90 -6.42 -0.21 -26.42
C GLU A 90 -7.93 -0.04 -26.47
N LYS A 91 -8.64 -0.68 -25.55
CA LYS A 91 -10.08 -0.53 -25.37
C LYS A 91 -10.41 -0.13 -23.95
N GLU A 92 -11.14 0.95 -23.77
CA GLU A 92 -11.72 1.34 -22.49
C GLU A 92 -12.87 0.39 -22.14
N ILE A 93 -12.93 -0.05 -20.88
CA ILE A 93 -14.00 -0.86 -20.33
C ILE A 93 -14.54 -0.22 -19.06
N GLY A 94 -15.83 -0.39 -18.76
CA GLY A 94 -16.47 0.24 -17.61
C GLY A 94 -15.86 -0.19 -16.29
N LYS A 95 -15.69 -1.52 -16.13
CA LYS A 95 -15.01 -2.13 -14.98
C LYS A 95 -14.17 -3.30 -15.46
N SER A 96 -12.98 -3.40 -14.97
CA SER A 96 -12.01 -4.45 -15.24
C SER A 96 -11.64 -5.19 -13.98
N TRP A 97 -11.15 -6.43 -14.12
CA TRP A 97 -10.52 -7.15 -13.05
C TRP A 97 -9.45 -8.10 -13.62
N TYR A 98 -8.99 -9.04 -12.84
CA TYR A 98 -7.85 -9.92 -13.07
C TYR A 98 -7.99 -10.83 -14.31
N GLY A 99 -9.21 -11.28 -14.65
CA GLY A 99 -9.44 -12.35 -15.62
C GLY A 99 -9.15 -11.95 -17.07
N LEU A 100 -8.19 -12.63 -17.67
CA LEU A 100 -7.85 -12.59 -19.11
C LEU A 100 -7.62 -14.01 -19.61
N GLN A 101 -8.18 -14.36 -20.81
CA GLN A 101 -7.92 -15.65 -21.44
C GLN A 101 -8.08 -15.56 -22.96
N PHE A 102 -7.01 -15.88 -23.71
CA PHE A 102 -7.15 -16.16 -25.14
C PHE A 102 -7.78 -17.52 -25.36
N ASN A 103 -8.57 -17.64 -26.45
CA ASN A 103 -8.94 -18.96 -26.92
C ASN A 103 -7.78 -19.65 -27.68
N GLU A 104 -7.86 -20.96 -27.95
CA GLU A 104 -6.76 -21.73 -28.54
C GLU A 104 -6.30 -21.20 -29.91
N LYS A 105 -7.19 -20.55 -30.67
CA LYS A 105 -6.90 -19.97 -32.00
C LYS A 105 -6.39 -18.51 -31.92
N ASP A 106 -6.27 -17.93 -30.73
CA ASP A 106 -5.85 -16.54 -30.48
C ASP A 106 -6.69 -15.48 -31.24
N ASN A 107 -7.91 -15.84 -31.65
CA ASN A 107 -8.83 -14.96 -32.34
C ASN A 107 -9.98 -14.45 -31.47
N LYS A 108 -10.01 -14.82 -30.18
CA LYS A 108 -10.91 -14.27 -29.15
C LYS A 108 -10.15 -14.05 -27.86
N LEU A 109 -10.47 -12.96 -27.18
CA LEU A 109 -9.99 -12.63 -25.83
C LEU A 109 -11.17 -12.48 -24.89
N TYR A 110 -11.23 -13.33 -23.86
CA TYR A 110 -12.19 -13.27 -22.78
C TYR A 110 -11.64 -12.40 -21.66
N VAL A 111 -12.43 -11.46 -21.17
CA VAL A 111 -12.02 -10.42 -20.21
C VAL A 111 -13.05 -10.30 -19.11
N SER A 112 -12.59 -10.30 -17.85
CA SER A 112 -13.47 -10.00 -16.73
C SER A 112 -13.93 -8.54 -16.74
N GLY A 113 -15.24 -8.34 -16.64
CA GLY A 113 -15.89 -7.03 -16.45
C GLY A 113 -16.10 -6.68 -14.97
N GLY A 114 -15.34 -7.31 -14.05
CA GLY A 114 -15.35 -6.98 -12.62
C GLY A 114 -16.75 -6.83 -12.02
N ASN A 115 -16.98 -5.73 -11.32
CA ASN A 115 -18.24 -5.46 -10.62
C ASN A 115 -19.45 -5.13 -11.55
N ASP A 116 -19.28 -5.15 -12.88
CA ASP A 116 -20.42 -5.17 -13.81
C ASP A 116 -21.02 -6.59 -13.96
N ASN A 117 -20.36 -7.60 -13.35
CA ASN A 117 -20.79 -9.00 -13.31
C ASN A 117 -20.97 -9.60 -14.71
N ILE A 118 -20.05 -9.26 -15.61
CA ILE A 118 -20.02 -9.71 -17.01
C ILE A 118 -18.64 -10.25 -17.39
N ILE A 119 -18.62 -11.01 -18.48
CA ILE A 119 -17.42 -11.32 -19.23
C ILE A 119 -17.57 -10.69 -20.61
N LEU A 120 -16.56 -9.91 -21.02
CA LEU A 120 -16.45 -9.37 -22.37
C LEU A 120 -15.67 -10.36 -23.24
N VAL A 121 -16.15 -10.57 -24.47
CA VAL A 121 -15.52 -11.48 -25.43
C VAL A 121 -15.16 -10.67 -26.67
N TYR A 122 -13.89 -10.26 -26.74
CA TYR A 122 -13.38 -9.48 -27.87
C TYR A 122 -12.93 -10.39 -29.00
N PRO A 123 -13.45 -10.25 -30.23
CA PRO A 123 -12.78 -10.80 -31.42
C PRO A 123 -11.42 -10.09 -31.59
N VAL A 124 -10.38 -10.86 -31.94
CA VAL A 124 -9.02 -10.37 -32.14
C VAL A 124 -8.61 -10.55 -33.60
N GLU A 125 -8.44 -9.45 -34.33
CA GLU A 125 -8.05 -9.47 -35.75
C GLU A 125 -6.92 -8.48 -36.00
N LYS A 126 -5.89 -8.92 -36.70
CA LYS A 126 -4.73 -8.10 -37.11
C LYS A 126 -4.13 -7.26 -35.99
N GLY A 127 -4.11 -7.81 -34.76
CA GLY A 127 -3.57 -7.13 -33.57
C GLY A 127 -4.49 -6.05 -32.99
N LYS A 128 -5.80 -6.10 -33.29
CA LYS A 128 -6.82 -5.20 -32.74
C LYS A 128 -7.94 -5.97 -32.07
N LEU A 129 -8.54 -5.35 -31.06
CA LEU A 129 -9.75 -5.79 -30.38
C LEU A 129 -10.95 -5.17 -31.10
N LEU A 130 -11.86 -6.01 -31.62
CA LEU A 130 -13.10 -5.54 -32.21
C LEU A 130 -14.15 -5.33 -31.12
N GLU A 131 -15.39 -4.94 -31.51
CA GLU A 131 -16.47 -4.76 -30.53
C GLU A 131 -16.80 -6.08 -29.82
N PRO A 132 -16.91 -6.06 -28.48
CA PRO A 132 -17.06 -7.28 -27.71
C PRO A 132 -18.49 -7.77 -27.63
N ASP A 133 -18.65 -9.06 -27.65
CA ASP A 133 -19.84 -9.73 -27.11
C ASP A 133 -19.81 -9.77 -25.59
N THR A 134 -20.99 -9.93 -24.97
CA THR A 134 -21.11 -9.95 -23.50
C THR A 134 -21.77 -11.24 -23.01
N ILE A 135 -21.15 -11.87 -22.01
CA ILE A 135 -21.73 -12.94 -21.20
C ILE A 135 -22.11 -12.37 -19.84
N ARG A 136 -23.37 -12.47 -19.42
CA ARG A 136 -23.85 -11.91 -18.16
C ARG A 136 -23.97 -12.99 -17.10
N LEU A 137 -23.31 -12.78 -15.94
CA LEU A 137 -23.45 -13.64 -14.76
C LEU A 137 -24.55 -13.13 -13.82
N GLY A 138 -24.89 -11.85 -13.90
CA GLY A 138 -25.91 -11.21 -13.09
C GLY A 138 -26.02 -9.71 -13.36
N LYS A 139 -26.86 -9.01 -12.57
CA LYS A 139 -26.93 -7.54 -12.58
C LYS A 139 -25.62 -6.95 -12.05
N ALA A 140 -25.26 -5.76 -12.53
CA ALA A 140 -24.10 -5.01 -12.04
C ALA A 140 -24.17 -4.72 -10.53
N TRP A 141 -23.06 -4.26 -9.96
CA TRP A 141 -23.01 -3.78 -8.58
C TRP A 141 -24.22 -2.86 -8.26
N PRO A 142 -24.91 -3.02 -7.10
CA PRO A 142 -24.45 -3.68 -5.86
C PRO A 142 -24.70 -5.20 -5.76
N VAL A 143 -25.11 -5.89 -6.83
CA VAL A 143 -25.16 -7.36 -6.80
C VAL A 143 -23.73 -7.91 -6.76
N LYS A 144 -23.42 -8.65 -5.68
CA LYS A 144 -22.07 -9.09 -5.34
C LYS A 144 -21.74 -10.41 -6.05
N ILE A 145 -21.11 -10.36 -7.22
CA ILE A 145 -20.55 -11.52 -7.95
C ILE A 145 -19.07 -11.28 -8.21
N SER A 146 -18.75 -10.30 -9.03
CA SER A 146 -17.39 -9.86 -9.40
C SER A 146 -16.52 -10.98 -9.98
N PRO A 147 -16.62 -11.27 -11.28
CA PRO A 147 -15.71 -12.18 -11.97
C PRO A 147 -14.25 -11.84 -11.70
N ALA A 148 -13.46 -12.85 -11.39
CA ALA A 148 -12.01 -12.75 -11.19
C ALA A 148 -11.30 -13.57 -12.26
N GLY A 149 -10.63 -14.67 -11.93
CA GLY A 149 -9.91 -15.51 -12.87
C GLY A 149 -10.84 -16.28 -13.82
N LEU A 150 -10.33 -16.57 -15.00
CA LEU A 150 -11.00 -17.29 -16.07
C LEU A 150 -10.21 -18.54 -16.44
N ALA A 151 -10.89 -19.67 -16.65
CA ALA A 151 -10.30 -20.85 -17.26
C ALA A 151 -11.21 -21.32 -18.40
N LEU A 152 -10.67 -21.39 -19.63
CA LEU A 152 -11.40 -21.68 -20.83
C LEU A 152 -11.18 -23.12 -21.30
N ASP A 153 -12.23 -23.88 -21.44
CA ASP A 153 -12.24 -25.13 -22.19
C ASP A 153 -12.83 -24.88 -23.56
N ASP A 154 -11.98 -24.49 -24.50
CA ASP A 154 -12.41 -24.13 -25.88
C ASP A 154 -12.90 -25.34 -26.65
N LEU A 155 -12.40 -26.57 -26.32
CA LEU A 155 -12.82 -27.78 -26.95
C LEU A 155 -14.28 -28.14 -26.62
N ASN A 156 -14.66 -28.05 -25.34
CA ASN A 156 -15.99 -28.32 -24.85
C ASN A 156 -16.90 -27.10 -24.81
N GLN A 157 -16.43 -25.96 -25.28
CA GLN A 157 -17.13 -24.67 -25.28
C GLN A 157 -17.66 -24.29 -23.89
N VAL A 158 -16.82 -24.43 -22.85
CA VAL A 158 -17.14 -24.11 -21.46
C VAL A 158 -16.14 -23.09 -20.92
N LEU A 159 -16.67 -22.05 -20.24
CA LEU A 159 -15.88 -21.08 -19.47
C LEU A 159 -16.15 -21.25 -17.99
N TYR A 160 -15.10 -21.41 -17.23
CA TYR A 160 -15.11 -21.45 -15.77
C TYR A 160 -14.70 -20.07 -15.25
N VAL A 161 -15.59 -19.44 -14.48
CA VAL A 161 -15.41 -18.08 -13.98
C VAL A 161 -15.38 -18.11 -12.46
N VAL A 162 -14.23 -17.85 -11.89
CA VAL A 162 -14.06 -17.67 -10.45
C VAL A 162 -14.58 -16.27 -10.06
N THR A 163 -15.29 -16.14 -8.94
CA THR A 163 -15.84 -14.86 -8.49
C THR A 163 -15.42 -14.52 -7.05
N LYS A 164 -15.12 -13.23 -6.79
CA LYS A 164 -14.52 -12.80 -5.52
C LYS A 164 -15.53 -12.28 -4.49
N GLU A 165 -16.71 -11.80 -4.90
CA GLU A 165 -17.65 -11.19 -3.95
C GLU A 165 -18.69 -12.17 -3.41
N ASP A 166 -19.05 -13.20 -4.18
CA ASP A 166 -19.97 -14.27 -3.76
C ASP A 166 -19.29 -15.62 -3.56
N ASN A 167 -17.94 -15.66 -3.61
CA ASN A 167 -17.13 -16.84 -3.31
C ASN A 167 -17.56 -18.08 -4.09
N SER A 168 -17.74 -17.96 -5.40
CA SER A 168 -18.32 -19.00 -6.25
C SER A 168 -17.50 -19.25 -7.51
N LEU A 169 -17.77 -20.38 -8.14
CA LEU A 169 -17.38 -20.69 -9.50
C LEU A 169 -18.64 -20.78 -10.37
N TYR A 170 -18.67 -20.07 -11.47
CA TYR A 170 -19.69 -20.16 -12.50
C TYR A 170 -19.17 -20.98 -13.65
N ILE A 171 -19.92 -22.02 -14.03
CA ILE A 171 -19.68 -22.84 -15.22
C ILE A 171 -20.60 -22.32 -16.29
N VAL A 172 -20.05 -21.79 -17.37
CA VAL A 172 -20.78 -21.07 -18.44
C VAL A 172 -20.64 -21.82 -19.76
N ASP A 173 -21.76 -22.11 -20.41
CA ASP A 173 -21.82 -22.62 -21.78
C ASP A 173 -21.58 -21.47 -22.75
N LEU A 174 -20.54 -21.56 -23.57
CA LEU A 174 -20.16 -20.51 -24.52
C LEU A 174 -21.05 -20.46 -25.76
N THR A 175 -21.75 -21.56 -26.10
CA THR A 175 -22.68 -21.62 -27.23
C THR A 175 -23.96 -20.86 -26.92
N THR A 176 -24.52 -21.09 -25.73
CA THR A 176 -25.76 -20.44 -25.27
C THR A 176 -25.50 -19.18 -24.47
N ARG A 177 -24.26 -18.95 -24.01
CA ARG A 177 -23.83 -17.84 -23.12
C ARG A 177 -24.57 -17.84 -21.78
N LYS A 178 -25.02 -18.99 -21.31
CA LYS A 178 -25.76 -19.14 -20.06
C LYS A 178 -24.92 -19.85 -18.99
N THR A 179 -25.14 -19.50 -17.74
CA THR A 179 -24.61 -20.25 -16.62
C THR A 179 -25.30 -21.62 -16.54
N LEU A 180 -24.52 -22.69 -16.68
CA LEU A 180 -24.98 -24.07 -16.52
C LEU A 180 -25.09 -24.43 -15.05
N LYS A 181 -24.09 -24.00 -14.26
CA LYS A 181 -23.98 -24.35 -12.84
C LYS A 181 -23.23 -23.27 -12.06
N LYS A 182 -23.63 -23.07 -10.81
CA LYS A 182 -22.91 -22.29 -9.82
C LYS A 182 -22.44 -23.21 -8.71
N VAL A 183 -21.15 -23.18 -8.38
CA VAL A 183 -20.51 -24.00 -7.34
C VAL A 183 -20.00 -23.08 -6.25
N ALA A 184 -20.42 -23.29 -5.01
CA ALA A 184 -19.91 -22.53 -3.87
C ALA A 184 -18.49 -22.94 -3.53
N LEU A 185 -17.58 -21.97 -3.44
CA LEU A 185 -16.17 -22.17 -3.04
C LEU A 185 -15.96 -21.92 -1.54
N GLY A 186 -16.89 -21.24 -0.89
CA GLY A 186 -16.89 -20.96 0.55
C GLY A 186 -15.89 -19.90 1.01
N ARG A 187 -14.94 -19.51 0.17
CA ARG A 187 -13.93 -18.46 0.41
C ARG A 187 -13.61 -17.73 -0.89
N VAL A 188 -13.10 -16.52 -0.77
CA VAL A 188 -12.64 -15.73 -1.91
C VAL A 188 -11.62 -16.52 -2.70
N ALA A 189 -11.84 -16.63 -4.01
CA ALA A 189 -10.92 -17.24 -4.95
C ALA A 189 -10.45 -16.20 -5.97
N ILE A 190 -9.27 -16.42 -6.58
CA ILE A 190 -8.71 -15.48 -7.54
C ILE A 190 -8.57 -16.06 -8.93
N THR A 191 -8.10 -17.29 -9.08
CA THR A 191 -7.86 -17.90 -10.39
C THR A 191 -8.06 -19.41 -10.39
N GLY A 192 -8.11 -19.99 -11.60
CA GLY A 192 -8.12 -21.41 -11.81
C GLY A 192 -7.32 -21.81 -13.05
N VAL A 193 -6.71 -22.98 -13.03
CA VAL A 193 -5.95 -23.54 -14.14
C VAL A 193 -6.31 -25.03 -14.35
N TYR A 194 -6.41 -25.43 -15.61
CA TYR A 194 -6.67 -26.83 -15.98
C TYR A 194 -5.45 -27.72 -15.95
N GLY A 195 -5.64 -28.96 -15.50
CA GLY A 195 -4.73 -30.03 -15.86
C GLY A 195 -4.72 -30.28 -17.37
N PRO A 196 -3.65 -30.84 -17.95
CA PRO A 196 -3.51 -31.04 -19.38
C PRO A 196 -4.62 -31.94 -19.98
N ASP A 197 -5.13 -32.90 -19.20
CA ASP A 197 -6.23 -33.80 -19.62
C ASP A 197 -7.62 -33.14 -19.46
N ARG A 198 -7.70 -31.89 -18.97
CA ARG A 198 -8.90 -31.09 -18.71
C ARG A 198 -9.92 -31.72 -17.77
N LYS A 199 -9.56 -32.79 -17.04
CA LYS A 199 -10.47 -33.45 -16.11
C LYS A 199 -10.56 -32.74 -14.77
N ILE A 200 -9.48 -32.07 -14.36
CA ILE A 200 -9.39 -31.34 -13.10
C ILE A 200 -9.11 -29.87 -13.36
N LEU A 201 -9.91 -29.01 -12.72
CA LEU A 201 -9.64 -27.58 -12.59
C LEU A 201 -9.11 -27.32 -11.18
N TYR A 202 -7.88 -26.81 -11.07
CA TYR A 202 -7.28 -26.37 -9.83
C TYR A 202 -7.68 -24.91 -9.60
N ILE A 203 -8.18 -24.55 -8.39
CA ILE A 203 -8.66 -23.20 -8.06
C ILE A 203 -7.98 -22.75 -6.78
N SER A 204 -7.27 -21.62 -6.82
CA SER A 204 -6.68 -21.01 -5.64
C SER A 204 -7.74 -20.27 -4.82
N LEU A 205 -7.82 -20.58 -3.53
CA LEU A 205 -8.69 -19.89 -2.58
C LEU A 205 -7.88 -18.80 -1.87
N TRP A 206 -7.90 -17.60 -2.41
CA TRP A 206 -7.18 -16.44 -1.90
C TRP A 206 -7.53 -16.09 -0.45
N GLY A 207 -8.79 -16.28 -0.06
CA GLY A 207 -9.27 -16.12 1.32
C GLY A 207 -9.12 -17.35 2.20
N ALA A 208 -8.29 -18.34 1.79
CA ALA A 208 -7.98 -19.56 2.55
C ALA A 208 -6.58 -20.06 2.17
N ASN A 209 -6.06 -21.03 2.91
CA ASN A 209 -4.71 -21.59 2.71
C ASN A 209 -4.79 -22.91 1.95
N LYS A 210 -5.43 -22.91 0.78
CA LYS A 210 -5.60 -24.12 -0.01
C LYS A 210 -5.93 -23.88 -1.48
N VAL A 211 -5.64 -24.88 -2.30
CA VAL A 211 -6.14 -25.07 -3.65
C VAL A 211 -7.23 -26.13 -3.61
N VAL A 212 -8.38 -25.89 -4.24
CA VAL A 212 -9.44 -26.90 -4.42
C VAL A 212 -9.39 -27.48 -5.81
N LEU A 213 -9.83 -28.72 -5.93
CA LEU A 213 -9.85 -29.52 -7.15
C LEU A 213 -11.31 -29.74 -7.56
N LEU A 214 -11.67 -29.23 -8.72
CA LEU A 214 -12.99 -29.46 -9.31
C LEU A 214 -12.88 -30.51 -10.40
N ASP A 215 -13.68 -31.57 -10.31
CA ASP A 215 -13.91 -32.49 -11.41
C ASP A 215 -14.79 -31.79 -12.46
N THR A 216 -14.24 -31.60 -13.66
CA THR A 216 -14.90 -30.83 -14.73
C THR A 216 -16.13 -31.50 -15.31
N LYS A 217 -16.15 -32.88 -15.32
CA LYS A 217 -17.29 -33.66 -15.79
C LYS A 217 -18.45 -33.62 -14.78
N LEU A 218 -18.15 -33.72 -13.50
CA LEU A 218 -19.17 -33.70 -12.44
C LEU A 218 -19.58 -32.23 -12.10
N GLY A 219 -18.70 -31.26 -12.38
CA GLY A 219 -18.87 -29.89 -11.98
C GLY A 219 -18.94 -29.76 -10.46
N GLN A 220 -18.11 -30.50 -9.71
CA GLN A 220 -18.11 -30.57 -8.26
C GLN A 220 -16.69 -30.55 -7.72
N ILE A 221 -16.50 -29.92 -6.54
CA ILE A 221 -15.24 -29.99 -5.81
C ILE A 221 -15.11 -31.41 -5.25
N THR A 222 -14.04 -32.08 -5.58
CA THR A 222 -13.74 -33.47 -5.17
C THR A 222 -12.63 -33.56 -4.15
N ASP A 223 -11.77 -32.53 -4.06
CA ASP A 223 -10.61 -32.56 -3.17
C ASP A 223 -10.09 -31.15 -2.85
N SER A 224 -9.16 -31.03 -1.89
CA SER A 224 -8.42 -29.82 -1.62
C SER A 224 -7.01 -30.11 -1.08
N ILE A 225 -6.06 -29.27 -1.43
CA ILE A 225 -4.65 -29.37 -1.03
C ILE A 225 -4.30 -28.15 -0.20
N ALA A 226 -3.79 -28.35 1.02
CA ALA A 226 -3.31 -27.27 1.86
C ALA A 226 -2.05 -26.64 1.26
N THR A 227 -1.96 -25.32 1.32
CA THR A 227 -0.83 -24.50 0.87
C THR A 227 -0.39 -23.55 1.99
N GLN A 228 0.55 -22.64 1.72
CA GLN A 228 0.84 -21.53 2.60
C GLN A 228 -0.25 -20.44 2.50
N TYR A 229 -0.03 -19.29 3.16
CA TYR A 229 -1.06 -18.26 3.37
C TYR A 229 -1.46 -17.53 2.08
N ALA A 230 -2.77 -17.42 1.84
CA ALA A 230 -3.40 -16.69 0.73
C ALA A 230 -2.85 -17.07 -0.66
N PRO A 231 -3.06 -18.31 -1.14
CA PRO A 231 -2.64 -18.74 -2.47
C PRO A 231 -3.32 -17.89 -3.55
N ASN A 232 -2.55 -17.48 -4.55
CA ASN A 232 -2.91 -16.51 -5.56
C ASN A 232 -2.71 -17.12 -6.96
N GLU A 233 -1.66 -16.81 -7.75
CA GLU A 233 -1.50 -17.39 -9.07
C GLU A 233 -1.14 -18.87 -9.04
N LEU A 234 -1.65 -19.60 -10.02
CA LEU A 234 -1.40 -21.02 -10.28
C LEU A 234 -0.68 -21.21 -11.61
N LEU A 235 0.35 -22.02 -11.64
CA LEU A 235 1.10 -22.35 -12.85
C LEU A 235 1.37 -23.85 -12.93
N LEU A 236 0.87 -24.52 -13.96
CA LEU A 236 1.24 -25.90 -14.25
C LEU A 236 2.44 -25.95 -15.18
N ASN A 237 3.32 -26.93 -14.97
CA ASN A 237 4.30 -27.28 -15.98
C ASN A 237 3.61 -27.93 -17.20
N LYS A 238 4.27 -28.00 -18.36
CA LYS A 238 3.70 -28.50 -19.63
C LYS A 238 3.14 -29.92 -19.52
N LYS A 239 3.79 -30.74 -18.72
CA LYS A 239 3.38 -32.15 -18.51
C LYS A 239 2.19 -32.25 -17.55
N GLY A 240 1.96 -31.24 -16.72
CA GLY A 240 0.88 -31.16 -15.73
C GLY A 240 1.11 -32.04 -14.49
N ASP A 241 2.31 -32.53 -14.27
CA ASP A 241 2.64 -33.34 -13.10
C ASP A 241 3.04 -32.49 -11.88
N TYR A 242 3.34 -31.18 -12.07
CA TYR A 242 3.62 -30.24 -11.01
C TYR A 242 2.81 -28.95 -11.15
N LEU A 243 2.14 -28.56 -10.06
CA LEU A 243 1.44 -27.29 -9.92
C LEU A 243 2.22 -26.40 -8.96
N PHE A 244 2.65 -25.24 -9.45
CA PHE A 244 3.29 -24.17 -8.68
C PHE A 244 2.20 -23.21 -8.20
N VAL A 245 2.19 -22.88 -6.91
CA VAL A 245 1.20 -22.02 -6.27
C VAL A 245 1.92 -20.85 -5.62
N ALA A 246 1.69 -19.64 -6.11
CA ALA A 246 2.16 -18.42 -5.45
C ALA A 246 1.34 -18.21 -4.18
N ASN A 247 1.99 -18.06 -3.03
CA ASN A 247 1.34 -17.79 -1.75
C ASN A 247 1.44 -16.28 -1.46
N GLY A 248 0.45 -15.50 -1.91
CA GLY A 248 0.48 -14.03 -1.92
C GLY A 248 0.53 -13.39 -0.54
N GLY A 249 0.04 -14.06 0.50
CA GLY A 249 0.13 -13.61 1.90
C GLY A 249 1.35 -14.16 2.64
N ASP A 250 2.24 -14.84 1.94
CA ASP A 250 3.49 -15.40 2.44
C ASP A 250 4.63 -15.08 1.45
N ASN A 251 5.86 -15.40 1.80
CA ASN A 251 7.04 -15.21 0.95
C ASN A 251 7.41 -16.55 0.28
N SER A 252 6.44 -17.25 -0.31
CA SER A 252 6.70 -18.64 -0.74
C SER A 252 5.94 -19.07 -1.98
N VAL A 253 6.44 -20.15 -2.59
CA VAL A 253 5.76 -20.93 -3.63
C VAL A 253 5.63 -22.35 -3.15
N SER A 254 4.40 -22.90 -3.13
CA SER A 254 4.16 -24.32 -2.89
C SER A 254 4.21 -25.08 -4.21
N ILE A 255 4.98 -26.16 -4.30
CA ILE A 255 5.02 -27.06 -5.46
C ILE A 255 4.25 -28.33 -5.10
N ILE A 256 3.19 -28.59 -5.84
CA ILE A 256 2.29 -29.72 -5.65
C ILE A 256 2.53 -30.75 -6.74
N ASN A 257 2.76 -32.02 -6.35
CA ASN A 257 2.67 -33.12 -7.28
C ASN A 257 1.19 -33.45 -7.52
N THR A 258 0.74 -33.30 -8.77
CA THR A 258 -0.68 -33.39 -9.14
C THR A 258 -1.25 -34.81 -9.05
N GLN A 259 -0.42 -35.85 -9.20
CA GLN A 259 -0.83 -37.24 -9.10
C GLN A 259 -1.04 -37.63 -7.63
N THR A 260 -0.07 -37.31 -6.77
CA THR A 260 -0.16 -37.63 -5.34
C THR A 260 -1.00 -36.62 -4.54
N LYS A 261 -1.32 -35.47 -5.14
CA LYS A 261 -2.04 -34.37 -4.53
C LYS A 261 -1.38 -33.84 -3.22
N LYS A 262 -0.06 -33.86 -3.20
CA LYS A 262 0.73 -33.44 -2.03
C LYS A 262 1.66 -32.30 -2.41
N VAL A 263 1.87 -31.37 -1.47
CA VAL A 263 2.97 -30.42 -1.54
C VAL A 263 4.27 -31.22 -1.36
N VAL A 264 5.15 -31.15 -2.34
CA VAL A 264 6.45 -31.85 -2.35
C VAL A 264 7.60 -30.92 -2.05
N GLU A 265 7.39 -29.62 -2.20
CA GLU A 265 8.38 -28.59 -1.89
C GLU A 265 7.71 -27.26 -1.59
N VAL A 266 8.32 -26.44 -0.71
CA VAL A 266 7.98 -25.04 -0.48
C VAL A 266 9.24 -24.20 -0.67
N ILE A 267 9.25 -23.35 -1.70
CA ILE A 267 10.35 -22.44 -2.01
C ILE A 267 10.12 -21.13 -1.28
N SER A 268 11.10 -20.61 -0.56
CA SER A 268 11.08 -19.23 -0.03
C SER A 268 11.59 -18.27 -1.09
N SER A 269 10.75 -17.29 -1.47
CA SER A 269 11.09 -16.22 -2.43
C SER A 269 11.65 -14.96 -1.74
N ALA A 270 11.75 -14.95 -0.41
CA ALA A 270 12.19 -13.80 0.38
C ALA A 270 13.57 -13.28 -0.06
N VAL A 271 13.72 -11.97 -0.14
CA VAL A 271 15.01 -11.32 -0.46
C VAL A 271 16.01 -11.50 0.69
N HIS A 272 15.53 -11.53 1.91
CA HIS A 272 16.35 -11.81 3.10
C HIS A 272 15.88 -13.11 3.76
N PRO A 273 16.77 -13.87 4.40
CA PRO A 273 16.44 -15.14 5.05
C PRO A 273 15.69 -14.89 6.37
N THR A 274 14.54 -14.22 6.28
CA THR A 274 13.64 -13.97 7.40
C THR A 274 12.34 -14.75 7.20
N GLN A 275 11.64 -15.04 8.29
CA GLN A 275 10.29 -15.61 8.23
C GLN A 275 9.19 -14.54 8.23
N LEU A 276 9.58 -13.26 8.22
CA LEU A 276 8.66 -12.13 8.23
C LEU A 276 7.95 -12.02 6.88
N THR A 277 6.65 -11.75 6.92
CA THR A 277 5.86 -11.47 5.71
C THR A 277 6.27 -10.15 5.06
N GLY A 278 5.83 -9.91 3.82
CA GLY A 278 6.00 -8.64 3.12
C GLY A 278 6.70 -8.74 1.76
N SER A 279 7.03 -9.96 1.24
CA SER A 279 7.47 -10.07 -0.16
C SER A 279 6.31 -10.05 -1.14
N THR A 280 5.14 -10.53 -0.73
CA THR A 280 3.93 -10.66 -1.54
C THR A 280 4.22 -11.40 -2.85
N THR A 281 4.33 -12.74 -2.73
CA THR A 281 4.56 -13.65 -3.88
C THR A 281 3.33 -13.65 -4.77
N ASN A 282 3.40 -12.95 -5.93
CA ASN A 282 2.22 -12.51 -6.66
C ASN A 282 1.98 -13.25 -7.97
N ALA A 283 3.04 -13.59 -8.70
CA ALA A 283 2.91 -14.24 -10.01
C ALA A 283 4.11 -15.14 -10.34
N LEU A 284 3.90 -16.05 -11.29
CA LEU A 284 4.84 -17.11 -11.62
C LEU A 284 5.02 -17.23 -13.14
N ALA A 285 6.26 -17.51 -13.58
CA ALA A 285 6.54 -17.93 -14.94
C ALA A 285 7.66 -18.97 -14.97
N LEU A 286 7.52 -19.96 -15.85
CA LEU A 286 8.59 -20.89 -16.18
C LEU A 286 9.28 -20.50 -17.48
N SER A 287 10.59 -20.70 -17.56
CA SER A 287 11.36 -20.62 -18.81
C SER A 287 10.84 -21.63 -19.85
N ASP A 288 11.18 -21.45 -21.13
CA ASP A 288 10.69 -22.34 -22.19
C ASP A 288 11.11 -23.82 -22.00
N ASN A 289 12.23 -24.08 -21.33
CA ASN A 289 12.71 -25.42 -20.96
C ASN A 289 12.23 -25.89 -19.57
N GLU A 290 11.44 -25.07 -18.88
CA GLU A 290 10.89 -25.34 -17.54
C GLU A 290 11.91 -25.58 -16.42
N GLN A 291 13.17 -25.20 -16.62
CA GLN A 291 14.22 -25.37 -15.62
C GLN A 291 14.38 -24.14 -14.71
N THR A 292 13.86 -22.98 -15.12
CA THR A 292 13.95 -21.74 -14.34
C THR A 292 12.55 -21.25 -14.02
N LEU A 293 12.32 -20.97 -12.74
CA LEU A 293 11.09 -20.34 -12.22
C LEU A 293 11.39 -18.88 -11.87
N TYR A 294 10.58 -17.97 -12.41
CA TYR A 294 10.56 -16.54 -12.09
C TYR A 294 9.34 -16.26 -11.21
N ILE A 295 9.59 -15.65 -10.05
CA ILE A 295 8.58 -15.41 -9.00
C ILE A 295 8.50 -13.91 -8.78
N ALA A 296 7.34 -13.28 -9.01
CA ALA A 296 7.14 -11.87 -8.77
C ALA A 296 6.93 -11.62 -7.27
N ASN A 297 7.87 -10.91 -6.64
CA ASN A 297 7.77 -10.41 -5.28
C ASN A 297 7.30 -8.95 -5.32
N ALA A 298 5.99 -8.74 -5.19
CA ALA A 298 5.37 -7.43 -5.43
C ALA A 298 5.94 -6.34 -4.52
N ASP A 299 6.00 -6.58 -3.23
CA ASP A 299 6.44 -5.59 -2.26
C ASP A 299 7.97 -5.48 -2.11
N ASN A 300 8.73 -6.41 -2.69
CA ASN A 300 10.18 -6.28 -2.83
C ASN A 300 10.62 -5.67 -4.17
N ASN A 301 9.68 -5.37 -5.06
CA ASN A 301 9.98 -4.75 -6.36
C ASN A 301 11.01 -5.54 -7.18
N CYS A 302 10.89 -6.86 -7.19
CA CYS A 302 11.83 -7.75 -7.88
C CYS A 302 11.19 -9.07 -8.29
N LEU A 303 11.89 -9.80 -9.17
CA LEU A 303 11.65 -11.22 -9.38
C LEU A 303 12.68 -12.03 -8.59
N ALA A 304 12.25 -13.06 -7.87
CA ALA A 304 13.13 -14.12 -7.41
C ALA A 304 13.28 -15.17 -8.53
N VAL A 305 14.49 -15.68 -8.73
CA VAL A 305 14.84 -16.62 -9.81
C VAL A 305 15.36 -17.91 -9.21
N PHE A 306 14.73 -19.03 -9.57
CA PHE A 306 15.06 -20.35 -9.04
C PHE A 306 15.33 -21.36 -10.14
N ASN A 307 16.34 -22.21 -9.95
CA ASN A 307 16.49 -23.43 -10.70
C ASN A 307 15.54 -24.49 -10.11
N VAL A 308 14.60 -24.96 -10.92
CA VAL A 308 13.58 -25.97 -10.57
C VAL A 308 13.70 -27.24 -11.44
N ALA A 309 14.84 -27.47 -12.06
CA ALA A 309 15.07 -28.65 -12.90
C ALA A 309 14.92 -29.97 -12.11
N LYS A 310 15.17 -29.94 -10.80
CA LYS A 310 14.98 -31.05 -9.88
C LYS A 310 14.03 -30.62 -8.76
N ILE A 311 12.75 -30.96 -8.91
CA ILE A 311 11.74 -30.67 -7.89
C ILE A 311 12.09 -31.38 -6.58
N GLY A 312 11.94 -30.70 -5.45
CA GLY A 312 12.36 -31.13 -4.13
C GLY A 312 13.78 -30.69 -3.74
N GLU A 313 14.53 -30.14 -4.69
CA GLU A 313 15.90 -29.63 -4.50
C GLU A 313 16.08 -28.31 -5.28
N SER A 314 15.07 -27.44 -5.27
CA SER A 314 15.12 -26.15 -5.97
C SER A 314 16.18 -25.22 -5.36
N VAL A 315 16.90 -24.48 -6.20
CA VAL A 315 18.02 -23.62 -5.79
C VAL A 315 17.79 -22.19 -6.25
N SER A 316 17.94 -21.23 -5.35
CA SER A 316 17.92 -19.81 -5.71
C SER A 316 19.10 -19.44 -6.60
N LEU A 317 18.83 -18.78 -7.72
CA LEU A 317 19.84 -18.25 -8.65
C LEU A 317 20.10 -16.77 -8.40
N GLY A 318 19.18 -16.06 -7.73
CA GLY A 318 19.28 -14.63 -7.45
C GLY A 318 17.99 -13.87 -7.72
N PHE A 319 18.10 -12.56 -7.97
CA PHE A 319 16.97 -11.65 -8.12
C PHE A 319 17.16 -10.72 -9.31
N ILE A 320 16.03 -10.26 -9.89
CA ILE A 320 15.99 -9.26 -10.97
C ILE A 320 15.18 -8.06 -10.48
N PRO A 321 15.71 -6.83 -10.43
CA PRO A 321 14.97 -5.66 -10.02
C PRO A 321 13.92 -5.27 -11.07
N THR A 322 12.71 -4.93 -10.62
CA THR A 322 11.57 -4.53 -11.46
C THR A 322 11.09 -3.12 -11.13
N GLY A 323 10.00 -2.70 -11.73
CA GLY A 323 9.27 -1.52 -11.29
C GLY A 323 8.53 -1.74 -9.97
N TRP A 324 7.74 -0.75 -9.55
CA TRP A 324 7.05 -0.81 -8.28
C TRP A 324 5.84 -1.74 -8.34
N TYR A 325 5.79 -2.70 -7.42
CA TYR A 325 4.71 -3.65 -7.22
C TYR A 325 4.46 -4.54 -8.45
N PRO A 326 5.36 -5.49 -8.79
CA PRO A 326 5.14 -6.43 -9.90
C PRO A 326 3.92 -7.32 -9.61
N THR A 327 2.93 -7.25 -10.52
CA THR A 327 1.62 -7.91 -10.39
C THR A 327 1.50 -9.19 -11.19
N SER A 328 2.23 -9.28 -12.32
CA SER A 328 2.20 -10.44 -13.19
C SER A 328 3.51 -10.61 -13.93
N VAL A 329 3.89 -11.84 -14.24
CA VAL A 329 5.10 -12.18 -14.99
C VAL A 329 4.80 -13.24 -16.04
N LYS A 330 5.38 -13.10 -17.24
CA LYS A 330 5.35 -14.14 -18.30
C LYS A 330 6.72 -14.24 -18.96
N TYR A 331 7.06 -15.45 -19.41
CA TYR A 331 8.29 -15.73 -20.14
C TYR A 331 7.99 -16.08 -21.60
N CYS A 332 8.66 -15.42 -22.51
CA CYS A 332 8.47 -15.65 -23.95
C CYS A 332 9.70 -15.25 -24.74
N LYS A 333 10.20 -16.17 -25.57
CA LYS A 333 11.31 -15.90 -26.53
C LYS A 333 12.54 -15.30 -25.86
N ASN A 334 13.02 -15.92 -24.79
CA ASN A 334 14.16 -15.48 -23.98
C ASN A 334 13.98 -14.07 -23.38
N ARG A 335 12.75 -13.68 -23.12
CA ARG A 335 12.42 -12.41 -22.45
C ARG A 335 11.43 -12.65 -21.32
N ILE A 336 11.62 -11.88 -20.27
CA ILE A 336 10.76 -11.83 -19.09
C ILE A 336 9.93 -10.56 -19.22
N TRP A 337 8.62 -10.69 -19.16
CA TRP A 337 7.64 -9.61 -19.26
C TRP A 337 6.96 -9.44 -17.91
N VAL A 338 7.09 -8.27 -17.29
CA VAL A 338 6.62 -8.01 -15.93
C VAL A 338 5.73 -6.80 -15.90
N ALA A 339 4.44 -6.99 -15.53
CA ALA A 339 3.56 -5.89 -15.24
C ALA A 339 3.87 -5.33 -13.84
N ASN A 340 4.00 -4.01 -13.71
CA ASN A 340 4.25 -3.31 -12.45
C ASN A 340 3.04 -2.41 -12.14
N GLY A 341 2.45 -2.57 -10.97
CA GLY A 341 1.13 -2.01 -10.63
C GLY A 341 1.12 -0.57 -10.14
N LYS A 342 2.20 -0.09 -9.53
CA LYS A 342 2.20 1.19 -8.80
C LYS A 342 3.12 2.24 -9.45
N GLY A 343 2.53 3.32 -9.93
CA GLY A 343 3.18 4.58 -10.24
C GLY A 343 4.20 4.62 -11.36
N PHE A 344 4.72 5.81 -11.57
CA PHE A 344 5.76 6.07 -12.58
C PHE A 344 7.15 5.59 -12.17
N THR A 345 7.31 5.01 -11.00
CA THR A 345 8.61 4.62 -10.46
C THR A 345 9.25 3.46 -11.21
N SER A 346 8.45 2.67 -11.92
CA SER A 346 9.04 1.77 -12.93
C SER A 346 9.75 2.52 -14.06
N MET A 347 9.53 3.83 -14.16
CA MET A 347 10.22 4.76 -15.04
C MET A 347 11.42 5.44 -14.36
N ALA A 348 11.86 4.99 -13.19
CA ALA A 348 13.06 5.51 -12.53
C ALA A 348 14.29 5.51 -13.45
N ASN A 349 14.31 4.58 -14.38
CA ASN A 349 15.28 4.51 -15.47
C ASN A 349 14.59 4.71 -16.84
N PRO A 350 13.94 5.87 -17.08
CA PRO A 350 13.15 6.10 -18.31
C PRO A 350 13.98 6.03 -19.59
N LYS A 351 15.27 6.28 -19.50
CA LYS A 351 16.21 6.10 -20.58
C LYS A 351 16.95 4.79 -20.50
N GLY A 352 16.63 3.97 -19.51
CA GLY A 352 17.22 2.71 -19.15
C GLY A 352 18.26 2.14 -20.09
N PRO A 353 18.91 1.04 -19.93
CA PRO A 353 19.91 0.58 -20.88
C PRO A 353 19.36 0.58 -22.32
N GLN A 354 18.07 0.38 -22.50
CA GLN A 354 17.41 0.34 -23.81
C GLN A 354 15.94 0.80 -23.68
N PRO A 355 15.65 2.11 -23.70
CA PRO A 355 14.26 2.57 -23.64
C PRO A 355 13.51 2.11 -24.90
N ILE A 356 12.28 1.62 -24.72
CA ILE A 356 11.38 1.30 -25.82
C ILE A 356 10.86 2.60 -26.40
N SER A 357 11.45 3.06 -27.46
CA SER A 357 11.01 4.18 -28.29
C SER A 357 10.81 5.54 -27.56
N LYS A 358 10.67 6.54 -28.38
CA LYS A 358 10.17 7.88 -28.09
C LYS A 358 8.67 7.84 -27.74
N VAL A 359 8.30 7.19 -26.65
CA VAL A 359 6.99 7.48 -26.04
C VAL A 359 7.09 8.95 -25.66
N ASP A 360 6.14 9.72 -26.14
CA ASP A 360 6.01 11.10 -25.72
C ASP A 360 5.80 11.09 -24.21
N ASN A 361 6.89 11.40 -23.49
CA ASN A 361 6.86 11.47 -22.02
C ASN A 361 5.91 12.56 -21.52
N SER A 362 5.30 13.35 -22.41
CA SER A 362 4.29 14.34 -22.05
C SER A 362 3.08 13.71 -21.33
N GLU A 363 2.75 12.44 -21.61
CA GLU A 363 1.71 11.71 -20.88
C GLU A 363 2.16 11.20 -19.50
N LEU A 364 3.46 11.20 -19.23
CA LEU A 364 4.05 10.74 -17.97
C LEU A 364 4.39 11.89 -17.02
N HIS A 365 4.15 13.14 -17.45
CA HIS A 365 4.31 14.31 -16.60
C HIS A 365 3.12 14.46 -15.66
N GLU A 366 3.41 14.90 -14.47
CA GLU A 366 2.43 15.38 -13.52
C GLU A 366 1.45 16.34 -14.24
N GLY A 367 0.17 15.95 -14.38
CA GLY A 367 -0.85 16.75 -15.07
C GLY A 367 -1.07 16.47 -16.54
N SER A 368 -0.44 15.47 -17.14
CA SER A 368 -0.63 15.10 -18.56
C SER A 368 -1.74 14.06 -18.82
N THR A 369 -2.52 13.71 -17.80
CA THR A 369 -3.77 12.98 -18.06
C THR A 369 -4.72 13.89 -18.86
N PRO A 370 -5.53 13.35 -19.80
CA PRO A 370 -6.51 14.13 -20.57
C PRO A 370 -7.42 14.99 -19.69
N ASP A 371 -7.57 14.64 -18.42
CA ASP A 371 -8.22 15.47 -17.41
C ASP A 371 -7.17 16.07 -16.47
N LYS A 372 -6.58 17.20 -16.89
CA LYS A 372 -5.66 18.01 -16.06
C LYS A 372 -6.23 18.43 -14.70
N ARG A 373 -7.51 18.16 -14.45
CA ARG A 373 -8.24 18.52 -13.22
C ARG A 373 -8.21 17.44 -12.17
N LEU A 374 -7.70 16.23 -12.48
CA LEU A 374 -7.80 15.07 -11.61
C LEU A 374 -6.42 14.50 -11.33
N GLN A 375 -5.73 15.10 -10.38
CA GLN A 375 -4.48 14.55 -9.83
C GLN A 375 -4.74 13.93 -8.46
N TYR A 376 -5.40 12.80 -8.48
CA TYR A 376 -5.65 11.96 -7.32
C TYR A 376 -4.46 11.01 -7.10
N ILE A 377 -4.13 10.73 -5.83
CA ILE A 377 -2.99 9.87 -5.50
C ILE A 377 -3.06 8.50 -6.20
N GLY A 378 -4.23 7.88 -6.26
CA GLY A 378 -4.46 6.64 -6.98
C GLY A 378 -4.39 6.77 -8.50
N GLY A 379 -4.72 7.94 -9.08
CA GLY A 379 -4.62 8.21 -10.52
C GLY A 379 -3.20 8.50 -11.00
N LEU A 380 -2.26 8.66 -10.07
CA LEU A 380 -0.83 8.80 -10.36
C LEU A 380 -0.14 7.43 -10.47
N PHE A 381 -0.81 6.32 -10.18
CA PHE A 381 -0.28 4.96 -10.33
C PHE A 381 -0.39 4.45 -11.76
N LYS A 382 0.32 5.07 -12.68
CA LYS A 382 0.46 4.56 -14.04
C LYS A 382 1.35 3.33 -14.04
N GLY A 383 0.81 2.19 -14.40
CA GLY A 383 1.55 0.95 -14.50
C GLY A 383 2.56 0.97 -15.64
N THR A 384 3.45 0.02 -15.60
CA THR A 384 4.39 -0.21 -16.71
C THR A 384 4.56 -1.71 -16.96
N LEU A 385 5.07 -2.02 -18.15
CA LEU A 385 5.53 -3.35 -18.51
C LEU A 385 7.07 -3.31 -18.63
N SER A 386 7.76 -3.97 -17.71
CA SER A 386 9.20 -4.18 -17.85
C SER A 386 9.46 -5.38 -18.77
N ILE A 387 10.40 -5.22 -19.69
CA ILE A 387 10.85 -6.26 -20.63
C ILE A 387 12.34 -6.46 -20.41
N VAL A 388 12.67 -7.62 -19.84
CA VAL A 388 14.05 -7.96 -19.46
C VAL A 388 14.49 -9.14 -20.31
N ASP A 389 15.59 -9.01 -21.04
CA ASP A 389 16.19 -10.15 -21.73
C ASP A 389 16.70 -11.13 -20.67
N ASP A 390 16.49 -12.43 -20.87
CA ASP A 390 16.85 -13.47 -19.90
C ASP A 390 18.34 -13.38 -19.51
N PRO A 391 18.67 -13.02 -18.26
CA PRO A 391 20.03 -12.67 -17.90
C PRO A 391 20.94 -13.89 -17.81
N LYS A 392 22.16 -13.76 -18.29
CA LYS A 392 23.23 -14.71 -17.98
C LYS A 392 23.60 -14.65 -16.51
N GLU A 393 24.21 -15.68 -15.97
CA GLU A 393 24.57 -15.80 -14.55
C GLU A 393 25.34 -14.58 -14.02
N THR A 394 26.30 -14.04 -14.77
CA THR A 394 27.08 -12.85 -14.35
C THR A 394 26.21 -11.62 -14.19
N VAL A 395 25.30 -11.39 -15.15
CA VAL A 395 24.34 -10.25 -15.11
C VAL A 395 23.32 -10.46 -14.00
N LEU A 396 22.86 -11.69 -13.77
CA LEU A 396 21.94 -11.99 -12.68
C LEU A 396 22.55 -11.73 -11.30
N LYS A 397 23.85 -11.98 -11.12
CA LYS A 397 24.60 -11.61 -9.91
C LYS A 397 24.62 -10.09 -9.69
N GLU A 398 24.85 -9.30 -10.75
CA GLU A 398 24.79 -7.83 -10.67
C GLU A 398 23.37 -7.35 -10.32
N TYR A 399 22.35 -7.90 -10.95
CA TYR A 399 20.94 -7.59 -10.64
C TYR A 399 20.58 -7.93 -9.21
N THR A 400 21.09 -9.08 -8.71
CA THR A 400 20.89 -9.48 -7.32
C THR A 400 21.48 -8.47 -6.34
N GLN A 401 22.70 -7.95 -6.62
CA GLN A 401 23.29 -6.89 -5.79
C GLN A 401 22.48 -5.58 -5.84
N MET A 402 21.91 -5.25 -7.00
CA MET A 402 21.01 -4.10 -7.11
C MET A 402 19.75 -4.28 -6.25
N VAL A 403 19.13 -5.46 -6.25
CA VAL A 403 17.98 -5.75 -5.40
C VAL A 403 18.34 -5.61 -3.93
N TYR A 404 19.44 -6.18 -3.47
CA TYR A 404 19.90 -6.00 -2.10
C TYR A 404 20.13 -4.52 -1.74
N SER A 405 20.71 -3.74 -2.65
CA SER A 405 20.96 -2.32 -2.43
C SER A 405 19.69 -1.47 -2.39
N ASN A 406 18.58 -1.97 -2.96
CA ASN A 406 17.27 -1.31 -2.94
C ASN A 406 16.55 -1.52 -1.59
N THR A 407 16.99 -2.46 -0.76
CA THR A 407 16.36 -2.72 0.53
C THR A 407 17.01 -1.92 1.64
N PRO A 408 16.25 -1.43 2.64
CA PRO A 408 16.82 -0.74 3.79
C PRO A 408 17.67 -1.66 4.69
N PHE A 409 17.52 -2.98 4.62
CA PHE A 409 18.28 -3.95 5.43
C PHE A 409 19.80 -3.83 5.29
N ASN A 410 20.30 -3.33 4.15
CA ASN A 410 21.74 -3.13 3.91
C ASN A 410 22.29 -1.83 4.51
N LYS A 411 21.44 -0.93 4.99
CA LYS A 411 21.88 0.22 5.75
C LYS A 411 22.30 -0.30 7.11
N GLN A 412 23.59 -0.30 7.42
CA GLN A 412 24.06 -0.54 8.78
C GLN A 412 23.36 0.47 9.68
N GLN A 413 22.38 0.00 10.44
CA GLN A 413 21.77 0.81 11.48
C GLN A 413 22.89 1.09 12.47
N GLN A 414 23.33 2.34 12.56
CA GLN A 414 24.24 2.74 13.62
C GLN A 414 23.52 2.52 14.94
N ALA A 415 24.14 1.73 15.80
CA ALA A 415 23.62 1.57 17.14
C ALA A 415 23.49 2.96 17.79
N PRO A 416 22.37 3.25 18.44
CA PRO A 416 22.23 4.50 19.19
C PRO A 416 23.26 4.54 20.33
N SER A 417 23.46 5.69 20.94
CA SER A 417 24.28 5.75 22.18
C SER A 417 23.70 4.78 23.21
N ALA A 418 24.56 4.16 24.01
CA ALA A 418 24.16 3.20 25.05
C ALA A 418 23.14 3.78 26.06
N SER A 419 23.00 5.11 26.10
CA SER A 419 22.07 5.83 26.97
C SER A 419 20.77 6.24 26.26
N ASN A 420 20.56 5.89 24.97
CA ASN A 420 19.31 6.18 24.28
C ASN A 420 18.16 5.38 24.95
N PRO A 421 17.00 6.01 25.24
CA PRO A 421 15.88 5.31 25.89
C PRO A 421 15.21 4.27 24.98
N ILE A 422 15.45 4.36 23.67
CA ILE A 422 14.93 3.35 22.71
C ILE A 422 15.93 2.19 22.62
N PRO A 423 15.50 0.97 22.92
CA PRO A 423 16.34 -0.22 22.83
C PRO A 423 16.88 -0.45 21.41
N PHE A 424 18.11 -0.96 21.33
CA PHE A 424 18.67 -1.36 20.03
C PHE A 424 18.20 -2.75 19.61
N LYS A 425 17.99 -3.62 20.56
CA LYS A 425 17.55 -5.01 20.33
C LYS A 425 16.31 -5.32 21.16
N LYS A 426 15.49 -6.22 20.65
CA LYS A 426 14.40 -6.82 21.40
C LYS A 426 14.90 -7.38 22.74
N GLY A 427 14.26 -6.95 23.83
CA GLY A 427 14.57 -7.41 25.18
C GLY A 427 15.59 -6.56 25.94
N ASP A 428 16.20 -5.56 25.30
CA ASP A 428 16.96 -4.52 26.04
C ASP A 428 15.96 -3.66 26.84
N VAL A 429 16.42 -3.12 27.96
CA VAL A 429 15.56 -2.38 28.88
C VAL A 429 15.33 -0.96 28.37
N SER A 430 14.07 -0.54 28.33
CA SER A 430 13.65 0.85 28.12
C SER A 430 13.15 1.48 29.43
N PRO A 431 13.42 2.77 29.70
CA PRO A 431 12.75 3.49 30.77
C PRO A 431 11.27 3.78 30.46
N ILE A 432 10.86 3.65 29.20
CA ILE A 432 9.49 3.85 28.73
C ILE A 432 8.75 2.51 28.85
N LYS A 433 7.61 2.51 29.55
CA LYS A 433 6.80 1.33 29.80
C LYS A 433 5.43 1.41 29.15
N TYR A 434 4.92 2.64 28.95
CA TYR A 434 3.59 2.90 28.43
C TYR A 434 3.69 3.61 27.08
N VAL A 435 3.09 3.01 26.07
CA VAL A 435 3.03 3.54 24.70
C VAL A 435 1.58 3.85 24.36
N PHE A 436 1.35 5.10 23.93
CA PHE A 436 0.07 5.58 23.41
C PHE A 436 0.25 5.89 21.93
N TYR A 437 -0.58 5.30 21.08
CA TYR A 437 -0.52 5.45 19.64
C TYR A 437 -1.82 6.05 19.14
N ILE A 438 -1.77 7.32 18.73
CA ILE A 438 -2.93 8.10 18.26
C ILE A 438 -2.93 8.09 16.74
N ILE A 439 -4.02 7.62 16.15
CA ILE A 439 -4.28 7.60 14.72
C ILE A 439 -5.26 8.71 14.40
N LYS A 440 -4.89 9.57 13.45
CA LYS A 440 -5.68 10.65 12.88
C LYS A 440 -5.98 10.37 11.41
N GLU A 441 -6.71 11.25 10.72
CA GLU A 441 -7.26 10.99 9.39
C GLU A 441 -6.87 12.07 8.35
N ASN A 442 -6.08 11.62 7.38
CA ASN A 442 -5.96 12.15 6.01
C ASN A 442 -5.42 13.57 5.86
N ARG A 443 -4.27 13.92 6.48
CA ARG A 443 -3.64 15.22 6.24
C ARG A 443 -2.18 15.10 5.79
N THR A 444 -1.79 15.95 4.83
CA THR A 444 -0.39 16.14 4.48
C THR A 444 0.30 17.08 5.45
N TYR A 445 1.64 17.01 5.51
CA TYR A 445 2.46 17.89 6.34
C TYR A 445 2.19 19.37 6.03
N ASP A 446 2.20 19.77 4.76
CA ASP A 446 2.00 21.18 4.39
C ASP A 446 0.59 21.69 4.72
N GLN A 447 -0.44 20.84 4.71
CA GLN A 447 -1.79 21.28 5.09
C GLN A 447 -1.89 21.73 6.54
N VAL A 448 -1.06 21.17 7.44
CA VAL A 448 -1.12 21.41 8.88
C VAL A 448 0.09 22.19 9.39
N LEU A 449 1.30 21.79 9.01
CA LEU A 449 2.56 22.34 9.51
C LEU A 449 3.33 23.15 8.45
N GLY A 450 2.69 23.48 7.33
CA GLY A 450 3.32 24.21 6.23
C GLY A 450 3.77 25.63 6.61
N ASP A 451 3.17 26.25 7.63
CA ASP A 451 3.52 27.58 8.13
C ASP A 451 4.56 27.57 9.26
N VAL A 452 4.99 26.40 9.74
CA VAL A 452 6.04 26.29 10.78
C VAL A 452 7.41 26.67 10.20
N LYS A 453 7.98 27.79 10.66
CA LYS A 453 9.16 28.42 10.05
C LYS A 453 10.45 27.60 10.14
N LYS A 454 10.60 26.76 11.18
CA LYS A 454 11.84 25.99 11.41
C LYS A 454 11.89 24.68 10.60
N GLY A 455 10.77 24.23 10.00
CA GLY A 455 10.67 23.00 9.22
C GLY A 455 10.69 23.26 7.72
N ASN A 456 10.66 22.16 6.94
CA ASN A 456 10.55 22.21 5.48
C ASN A 456 9.06 22.27 5.06
N GLY A 457 8.37 23.39 5.33
CA GLY A 457 6.96 23.62 4.99
C GLY A 457 6.75 24.63 3.88
N ASP A 458 5.61 24.55 3.14
CA ASP A 458 5.14 25.59 2.25
C ASP A 458 3.87 26.26 2.83
N PRO A 459 3.98 27.53 3.36
CA PRO A 459 2.84 28.23 3.94
C PRO A 459 1.67 28.46 2.96
N LYS A 460 1.93 28.43 1.64
CA LYS A 460 0.87 28.59 0.63
C LYS A 460 -0.08 27.39 0.58
N LEU A 461 0.41 26.23 0.97
CA LEU A 461 -0.33 24.98 1.02
C LEU A 461 -1.01 24.75 2.38
N CYS A 462 -0.64 25.52 3.41
CA CYS A 462 -1.23 25.42 4.74
C CYS A 462 -2.72 25.81 4.72
N LEU A 463 -3.57 24.86 5.15
CA LEU A 463 -5.01 25.05 5.33
C LEU A 463 -5.36 25.32 6.79
N PHE A 464 -4.63 24.70 7.71
CA PHE A 464 -4.91 24.68 9.13
C PHE A 464 -3.73 25.25 9.93
N PRO A 465 -3.47 26.59 9.79
CA PRO A 465 -2.35 27.24 10.44
C PRO A 465 -2.47 27.20 11.96
N GLU A 466 -1.45 27.67 12.68
CA GLU A 466 -1.38 27.70 14.15
C GLU A 466 -2.67 28.19 14.83
N LYS A 467 -3.38 29.17 14.24
CA LYS A 467 -4.69 29.61 14.76
C LYS A 467 -5.74 28.48 14.83
N VAL A 468 -5.68 27.52 13.92
CA VAL A 468 -6.62 26.39 13.85
C VAL A 468 -6.09 25.20 14.64
N THR A 469 -4.78 24.96 14.59
CA THR A 469 -4.11 23.82 15.24
C THR A 469 -3.04 24.25 16.25
N PRO A 470 -3.40 25.05 17.28
CA PRO A 470 -2.42 25.62 18.22
C PRO A 470 -1.71 24.55 19.07
N ASN A 471 -2.32 23.40 19.32
CA ASN A 471 -1.71 22.31 20.10
C ASN A 471 -0.72 21.51 19.25
N ILE A 472 -1.07 21.12 18.04
CA ILE A 472 -0.15 20.42 17.12
C ILE A 472 1.08 21.29 16.83
N HIS A 473 0.89 22.59 16.61
CA HIS A 473 1.99 23.56 16.42
C HIS A 473 2.87 23.66 17.67
N ALA A 474 2.28 23.86 18.84
CA ALA A 474 3.03 23.94 20.10
C ALA A 474 3.82 22.65 20.37
N LEU A 475 3.20 21.48 20.17
CA LEU A 475 3.87 20.18 20.34
C LEU A 475 5.03 20.00 19.35
N ALA A 476 4.84 20.38 18.09
CA ALA A 476 5.89 20.34 17.07
C ALA A 476 7.03 21.31 17.36
N GLU A 477 6.74 22.47 17.96
CA GLU A 477 7.75 23.47 18.33
C GLU A 477 8.46 23.13 19.64
N GLU A 478 7.73 22.68 20.66
CA GLU A 478 8.28 22.40 21.99
C GLU A 478 9.07 21.09 22.06
N TYR A 479 8.68 20.08 21.25
CA TYR A 479 9.33 18.77 21.16
C TYR A 479 10.15 18.65 19.87
N VAL A 480 9.94 17.58 19.13
CA VAL A 480 10.62 17.34 17.86
C VAL A 480 9.65 17.59 16.71
N LEU A 481 10.04 18.47 15.80
CA LEU A 481 9.39 18.62 14.51
C LEU A 481 9.96 17.58 13.55
N LEU A 482 9.12 16.66 13.08
CA LEU A 482 9.44 15.69 12.03
C LEU A 482 9.02 16.30 10.68
N ASP A 483 9.92 16.96 9.97
CA ASP A 483 9.62 17.61 8.70
C ASP A 483 9.85 16.70 7.46
N ASN A 484 10.25 15.47 7.72
CA ASN A 484 10.57 14.46 6.70
C ASN A 484 9.99 13.09 7.09
N PHE A 485 8.69 13.07 7.47
CA PHE A 485 7.95 11.87 7.83
C PHE A 485 6.93 11.53 6.74
N TYR A 486 6.82 10.24 6.42
CA TYR A 486 5.95 9.72 5.39
C TYR A 486 5.04 8.62 5.92
N VAL A 487 3.78 8.62 5.52
CA VAL A 487 2.89 7.46 5.69
C VAL A 487 3.23 6.41 4.65
N ASP A 488 3.09 5.13 5.01
CA ASP A 488 3.38 4.00 4.11
C ASP A 488 2.18 3.67 3.21
N ALA A 489 1.04 4.27 3.47
CA ALA A 489 -0.25 4.04 2.81
C ALA A 489 -0.62 5.14 1.81
N GLU A 490 -1.51 4.81 0.91
CA GLU A 490 -2.09 5.74 -0.07
C GLU A 490 -3.47 6.26 0.32
N VAL A 491 -4.28 5.44 1.01
CA VAL A 491 -5.68 5.72 1.41
C VAL A 491 -6.01 4.99 2.71
N SER A 492 -7.11 5.33 3.40
CA SER A 492 -7.43 4.70 4.68
C SER A 492 -7.68 3.17 4.58
N ALA A 493 -8.10 2.66 3.41
CA ALA A 493 -8.29 1.21 3.22
C ALA A 493 -6.99 0.39 3.40
N ASP A 494 -5.84 0.93 3.06
CA ASP A 494 -4.53 0.33 3.37
C ASP A 494 -3.86 0.99 4.58
N GLY A 495 -4.20 2.25 4.93
CA GLY A 495 -3.66 3.03 6.02
C GLY A 495 -3.77 2.36 7.38
N HIS A 496 -4.95 1.89 7.74
CA HIS A 496 -5.14 1.16 8.99
C HIS A 496 -4.41 -0.18 9.03
N ASN A 497 -4.26 -0.87 7.88
CA ASN A 497 -3.46 -2.09 7.80
C ASN A 497 -1.96 -1.78 8.00
N TRP A 498 -1.44 -0.73 7.35
CA TRP A 498 -0.07 -0.27 7.54
C TRP A 498 0.18 0.17 8.99
N SER A 499 -0.71 0.97 9.56
CA SER A 499 -0.57 1.51 10.92
C SER A 499 -0.64 0.45 12.01
N MET A 500 -1.38 -0.64 11.80
CA MET A 500 -1.58 -1.69 12.81
C MET A 500 -0.85 -3.01 12.51
N GLY A 501 -0.37 -3.21 11.28
CA GLY A 501 0.27 -4.46 10.87
C GLY A 501 1.60 -4.28 10.16
N ALA A 502 2.08 -3.05 9.98
CA ALA A 502 3.26 -2.70 9.17
C ALA A 502 3.22 -3.31 7.75
N TYR A 503 2.02 -3.57 7.23
CA TYR A 503 1.83 -4.29 5.98
C TYR A 503 0.37 -4.27 5.52
N ALA A 504 0.13 -3.84 4.30
CA ALA A 504 -1.13 -4.07 3.59
C ALA A 504 -0.95 -5.26 2.64
N ASN A 505 -1.78 -6.27 2.77
CA ASN A 505 -1.61 -7.50 2.00
C ASN A 505 -2.09 -7.37 0.54
N ASP A 506 -1.77 -8.34 -0.29
CA ASP A 506 -2.10 -8.39 -1.72
C ASP A 506 -3.60 -8.16 -2.04
N TYR A 507 -4.50 -8.61 -1.18
CA TYR A 507 -5.93 -8.36 -1.36
C TYR A 507 -6.27 -6.88 -1.21
N VAL A 508 -5.76 -6.24 -0.18
CA VAL A 508 -5.97 -4.81 0.07
C VAL A 508 -5.42 -3.99 -1.09
N GLU A 509 -4.15 -4.20 -1.44
CA GLU A 509 -3.43 -3.47 -2.48
C GLU A 509 -4.08 -3.57 -3.87
N LYS A 510 -4.63 -4.73 -4.22
CA LYS A 510 -5.31 -4.93 -5.51
C LYS A 510 -6.74 -4.39 -5.54
N THR A 511 -7.41 -4.27 -4.40
CA THR A 511 -8.86 -3.97 -4.39
C THR A 511 -9.21 -2.52 -4.11
N TRP A 512 -8.43 -1.81 -3.28
CA TRP A 512 -8.74 -0.43 -2.94
C TRP A 512 -8.83 0.51 -4.17
N PRO A 513 -8.01 0.42 -5.25
CA PRO A 513 -8.12 1.35 -6.38
C PRO A 513 -9.46 1.26 -7.12
N THR A 514 -10.05 0.05 -7.18
CA THR A 514 -11.38 -0.14 -7.78
C THR A 514 -12.49 0.47 -6.92
N GLN A 515 -12.37 0.36 -5.60
CA GLN A 515 -13.35 0.90 -4.65
C GLN A 515 -13.34 2.43 -4.68
N TYR A 516 -12.18 3.04 -4.55
CA TYR A 516 -11.99 4.49 -4.59
C TYR A 516 -12.27 5.09 -5.97
N GLY A 517 -12.16 4.28 -7.03
CA GLY A 517 -12.62 4.63 -8.38
C GLY A 517 -14.15 4.57 -8.56
N LYS A 518 -14.94 4.37 -7.48
CA LYS A 518 -16.41 4.23 -7.50
C LYS A 518 -16.93 3.10 -8.40
N ARG A 519 -16.12 2.06 -8.60
CA ARG A 519 -16.48 0.90 -9.42
C ARG A 519 -17.06 -0.26 -8.60
N GLY A 520 -17.36 -0.01 -7.32
CA GLY A 520 -17.89 -1.00 -6.39
C GLY A 520 -16.78 -1.87 -5.78
N GLY A 521 -17.19 -2.84 -5.00
CA GLY A 521 -16.32 -3.66 -4.15
C GLY A 521 -16.61 -3.38 -2.68
N ALA A 522 -16.30 -4.35 -1.83
CA ALA A 522 -16.48 -4.20 -0.40
C ALA A 522 -15.17 -3.76 0.24
N GLY A 523 -15.11 -2.50 0.68
CA GLY A 523 -14.00 -1.95 1.46
C GLY A 523 -13.90 -2.58 2.84
N ASP A 524 -12.72 -2.52 3.42
CA ASP A 524 -12.48 -2.86 4.80
C ASP A 524 -11.49 -1.86 5.41
N TYR A 525 -11.94 -1.09 6.37
CA TYR A 525 -11.20 -0.02 7.03
C TYR A 525 -10.89 -0.32 8.50
N GLY A 526 -11.21 -1.52 8.97
CA GLY A 526 -11.07 -1.84 10.40
C GLY A 526 -11.14 -3.33 10.69
N GLY A 527 -10.70 -4.19 9.75
CA GLY A 527 -10.57 -5.62 9.97
C GLY A 527 -11.87 -6.42 9.96
N ASN A 528 -12.91 -5.94 9.26
CA ASN A 528 -14.18 -6.66 9.13
C ASN A 528 -14.09 -7.90 8.23
N ARG A 529 -13.06 -7.98 7.39
CA ARG A 529 -12.85 -9.07 6.43
C ARG A 529 -11.53 -9.78 6.73
N LYS A 530 -11.59 -11.03 7.12
CA LYS A 530 -10.37 -11.81 7.46
C LYS A 530 -9.33 -11.89 6.32
N ILE A 531 -9.76 -11.74 5.06
CA ILE A 531 -8.85 -11.75 3.92
C ILE A 531 -7.89 -10.57 3.91
N THR A 532 -8.22 -9.47 4.62
CA THR A 532 -7.34 -8.30 4.73
C THR A 532 -6.28 -8.43 5.81
N TYR A 533 -6.34 -9.49 6.65
CA TYR A 533 -5.40 -9.65 7.76
C TYR A 533 -4.02 -10.05 7.26
N PRO A 534 -2.94 -9.50 7.83
CA PRO A 534 -1.61 -10.08 7.72
C PRO A 534 -1.61 -11.52 8.27
N ARG A 535 -0.70 -12.36 7.77
CA ARG A 535 -0.60 -13.79 8.18
C ARG A 535 -0.53 -13.96 9.70
N ASP A 536 0.26 -13.16 10.36
CA ASP A 536 0.54 -13.28 11.79
C ASP A 536 -0.29 -12.31 12.64
N GLY A 537 -1.27 -11.61 12.04
CA GLY A 537 -2.16 -10.67 12.69
C GLY A 537 -1.58 -9.26 12.83
N PHE A 538 -2.25 -8.44 13.63
CA PHE A 538 -1.91 -7.04 13.90
C PHE A 538 -1.09 -6.88 15.18
N ILE A 539 -0.62 -5.69 15.49
CA ILE A 539 0.22 -5.40 16.65
C ILE A 539 -0.36 -5.93 17.97
N TRP A 540 -1.67 -5.95 18.11
CA TRP A 540 -2.34 -6.52 19.30
C TRP A 540 -2.17 -8.04 19.43
N ASP A 541 -2.07 -8.78 18.30
CA ASP A 541 -1.75 -10.20 18.32
C ASP A 541 -0.32 -10.44 18.79
N TYR A 542 0.60 -9.53 18.41
CA TYR A 542 1.99 -9.57 18.88
C TYR A 542 2.10 -9.23 20.35
N CYS A 543 1.37 -8.21 20.83
CA CYS A 543 1.26 -7.90 22.26
C CYS A 543 0.75 -9.12 23.05
N LYS A 544 -0.33 -9.74 22.59
CA LYS A 544 -0.90 -10.93 23.22
C LYS A 544 0.10 -12.09 23.34
N ARG A 545 0.81 -12.39 22.25
CA ARG A 545 1.85 -13.45 22.24
C ARG A 545 3.03 -13.14 23.16
N ALA A 546 3.37 -11.87 23.31
CA ALA A 546 4.48 -11.43 24.16
C ALA A 546 4.08 -11.19 25.63
N GLY A 547 2.80 -11.28 25.98
CA GLY A 547 2.31 -10.97 27.32
C GLY A 547 2.29 -9.47 27.64
N VAL A 548 2.39 -8.59 26.63
CA VAL A 548 2.26 -7.14 26.77
C VAL A 548 0.77 -6.79 26.88
N SER A 549 0.37 -6.05 27.90
CA SER A 549 -1.00 -5.61 28.07
C SER A 549 -1.36 -4.51 27.06
N TYR A 550 -2.59 -4.56 26.51
CA TYR A 550 -2.99 -3.62 25.46
C TYR A 550 -4.48 -3.27 25.53
N ARG A 551 -4.85 -2.12 24.92
CA ARG A 551 -6.24 -1.64 24.84
C ARG A 551 -6.44 -0.77 23.60
N SER A 552 -7.62 -0.91 22.98
CA SER A 552 -8.03 -0.06 21.86
C SER A 552 -9.16 0.89 22.25
N TYR A 553 -9.07 2.11 21.72
CA TYR A 553 -10.06 3.17 21.81
C TYR A 553 -10.45 3.57 20.38
N GLY A 554 -11.39 2.84 19.77
CA GLY A 554 -11.96 3.11 18.46
C GLY A 554 -11.27 2.46 17.27
N GLU A 555 -10.01 2.07 17.39
CA GLU A 555 -9.28 1.39 16.32
C GLU A 555 -9.60 -0.11 16.34
N PHE A 556 -10.10 -0.66 15.21
CA PHE A 556 -10.60 -2.05 15.06
C PHE A 556 -11.62 -2.46 16.14
N ALA A 557 -12.31 -1.47 16.71
CA ALA A 557 -13.40 -1.63 17.65
C ALA A 557 -14.42 -0.50 17.47
N ASN A 558 -15.72 -0.80 17.57
CA ASN A 558 -16.77 0.18 17.29
C ASN A 558 -17.48 0.70 18.57
N GLY A 559 -16.84 0.58 19.70
CA GLY A 559 -17.39 0.98 21.00
C GLY A 559 -18.42 0.02 21.60
N LYS A 560 -18.95 -0.93 20.84
CA LYS A 560 -19.87 -1.98 21.29
C LYS A 560 -19.22 -3.36 21.22
N THR A 561 -18.44 -3.60 20.16
CA THR A 561 -17.80 -4.89 19.90
C THR A 561 -16.39 -4.67 19.37
N ALA A 562 -15.51 -5.61 19.68
CA ALA A 562 -14.23 -5.75 18.98
C ALA A 562 -14.49 -6.34 17.57
N VAL A 563 -13.83 -5.79 16.57
CA VAL A 563 -13.92 -6.32 15.19
C VAL A 563 -13.02 -7.55 15.04
N ILE A 564 -11.82 -7.48 15.61
CA ILE A 564 -10.83 -8.58 15.55
C ILE A 564 -10.76 -9.34 16.89
N ALA A 565 -10.41 -10.62 16.79
CA ALA A 565 -10.39 -11.51 17.96
C ALA A 565 -9.38 -11.10 19.05
N ALA A 566 -8.25 -10.49 18.67
CA ALA A 566 -7.24 -10.02 19.62
C ALA A 566 -7.79 -8.94 20.56
N LEU A 567 -8.71 -8.12 20.09
CA LEU A 567 -9.30 -7.01 20.86
C LEU A 567 -10.51 -7.42 21.72
N LYS A 568 -10.94 -8.68 21.65
CA LYS A 568 -12.02 -9.15 22.55
C LYS A 568 -11.60 -8.91 24.00
N ASP A 569 -12.44 -8.18 24.74
CA ASP A 569 -12.21 -7.76 26.14
C ASP A 569 -11.04 -6.75 26.33
N HIS A 570 -10.42 -6.28 25.24
CA HIS A 570 -9.29 -5.35 25.24
C HIS A 570 -9.61 -4.02 24.51
N PHE A 571 -10.85 -3.54 24.56
CA PHE A 571 -11.25 -2.24 24.01
C PHE A 571 -12.08 -1.44 25.01
N CYS A 572 -12.18 -0.14 24.80
CA CYS A 572 -13.03 0.73 25.61
C CYS A 572 -14.48 0.65 25.12
N VAL A 573 -15.34 0.05 25.93
CA VAL A 573 -16.79 0.03 25.65
C VAL A 573 -17.33 1.46 25.74
N GLY A 574 -18.10 1.86 24.73
CA GLY A 574 -18.67 3.21 24.63
C GLY A 574 -17.75 4.24 23.96
N PHE A 575 -16.51 3.90 23.59
CA PHE A 575 -15.66 4.81 22.81
C PHE A 575 -16.07 4.73 21.32
N PRO A 576 -16.61 5.82 20.72
CA PRO A 576 -17.08 5.81 19.34
C PRO A 576 -15.89 5.77 18.37
N SER A 577 -16.01 4.92 17.34
CA SER A 577 -15.06 4.88 16.22
C SER A 577 -15.34 6.03 15.22
N PHE A 578 -15.46 5.72 13.94
CA PHE A 578 -15.73 6.69 12.87
C PHE A 578 -17.17 7.21 12.92
N ASP A 579 -17.35 8.45 13.38
CA ASP A 579 -18.64 9.16 13.44
C ASP A 579 -18.36 10.68 13.60
N PHE A 580 -18.57 11.48 12.56
CA PHE A 580 -18.31 12.92 12.57
C PHE A 580 -19.32 13.77 13.35
N GLU A 581 -20.44 13.20 13.79
CA GLU A 581 -21.36 13.88 14.71
C GLU A 581 -20.79 13.95 16.13
N ILE A 582 -19.80 13.11 16.45
CA ILE A 582 -19.17 13.05 17.76
C ILE A 582 -17.80 13.72 17.68
N LYS A 583 -17.62 14.77 18.48
CA LYS A 583 -16.37 15.52 18.58
C LYS A 583 -15.22 14.67 19.14
N ASP A 584 -13.98 14.92 18.69
CA ASP A 584 -12.80 14.25 19.25
C ASP A 584 -12.52 14.68 20.69
N THR A 585 -12.88 15.89 21.08
CA THR A 585 -12.87 16.32 22.50
C THR A 585 -13.81 15.46 23.36
N THR A 586 -14.93 14.98 22.82
CA THR A 586 -15.82 14.02 23.49
C THR A 586 -15.16 12.63 23.61
N ARG A 587 -14.48 12.18 22.54
CA ARG A 587 -13.68 10.93 22.55
C ARG A 587 -12.57 11.01 23.58
N CYS A 588 -11.86 12.14 23.64
CA CYS A 588 -10.83 12.40 24.65
C CYS A 588 -11.40 12.34 26.09
N ALA A 589 -12.56 12.93 26.33
CA ALA A 589 -13.22 12.86 27.66
C ALA A 589 -13.59 11.43 28.07
N ILE A 590 -14.01 10.57 27.11
CA ILE A 590 -14.26 9.15 27.37
C ILE A 590 -12.96 8.43 27.69
N TRP A 591 -11.87 8.73 26.95
CA TRP A 591 -10.54 8.17 27.23
C TRP A 591 -10.05 8.58 28.63
N ILE A 592 -10.12 9.86 28.99
CA ILE A 592 -9.74 10.37 30.31
C ILE A 592 -10.43 9.60 31.43
N LYS A 593 -11.75 9.45 31.32
CA LYS A 593 -12.54 8.71 32.33
C LYS A 593 -12.09 7.26 32.47
N ASP A 594 -11.82 6.57 31.37
CA ASP A 594 -11.38 5.17 31.39
C ASP A 594 -9.93 5.05 31.87
N PHE A 595 -9.05 5.98 31.42
CA PHE A 595 -7.66 6.07 31.87
C PHE A 595 -7.55 6.27 33.38
N ASP A 596 -8.29 7.23 33.95
CA ASP A 596 -8.27 7.50 35.40
C ASP A 596 -8.74 6.28 36.20
N ARG A 597 -9.77 5.59 35.71
CA ARG A 597 -10.26 4.35 36.32
C ARG A 597 -9.18 3.26 36.33
N LEU A 598 -8.46 3.09 35.24
CA LEU A 598 -7.35 2.12 35.11
C LEU A 598 -6.13 2.56 35.92
N LEU A 599 -5.79 3.84 35.89
CA LEU A 599 -4.70 4.42 36.64
C LEU A 599 -4.88 4.22 38.15
N ALA A 600 -6.10 4.44 38.65
CA ALA A 600 -6.41 4.26 40.09
C ALA A 600 -6.23 2.80 40.58
N LYS A 601 -6.23 1.83 39.66
CA LYS A 601 -6.05 0.41 39.94
C LYS A 601 -4.69 -0.16 39.59
N ASP A 602 -3.77 0.68 39.07
CA ASP A 602 -2.51 0.24 38.47
C ASP A 602 -2.68 -0.73 37.28
N GLU A 603 -3.80 -0.58 36.52
CA GLU A 603 -4.16 -1.45 35.41
C GLU A 603 -3.98 -0.79 34.02
N VAL A 604 -3.31 0.36 33.93
CA VAL A 604 -3.09 1.01 32.62
C VAL A 604 -2.29 0.07 31.71
N PRO A 605 -2.81 -0.27 30.52
CA PRO A 605 -2.10 -1.16 29.61
C PRO A 605 -0.81 -0.55 29.07
N GLN A 606 0.17 -1.41 28.80
CA GLN A 606 1.47 -0.99 28.24
C GLN A 606 1.33 -0.41 26.83
N PHE A 607 0.40 -0.91 26.03
CA PHE A 607 0.12 -0.42 24.67
C PHE A 607 -1.33 0.03 24.53
N ASN A 608 -1.55 1.26 24.08
CA ASN A 608 -2.88 1.86 23.91
C ASN A 608 -2.99 2.48 22.51
N THR A 609 -4.00 2.10 21.72
CA THR A 609 -4.32 2.71 20.43
C THR A 609 -5.54 3.58 20.55
N ILE A 610 -5.50 4.81 20.01
CA ILE A 610 -6.57 5.80 20.10
C ILE A 610 -6.87 6.33 18.69
N LYS A 611 -8.16 6.38 18.31
CA LYS A 611 -8.60 6.96 17.04
C LYS A 611 -9.25 8.33 17.27
N PHE A 612 -8.69 9.38 16.64
CA PHE A 612 -9.27 10.73 16.58
C PHE A 612 -9.50 11.13 15.11
N PRO A 613 -10.68 10.81 14.51
CA PRO A 613 -10.87 10.86 13.08
C PRO A 613 -11.42 12.19 12.53
N ASN A 614 -11.74 13.19 13.38
CA ASN A 614 -12.55 14.34 12.94
C ASN A 614 -11.79 15.33 12.05
N ASP A 615 -10.47 15.25 11.97
CA ASP A 615 -9.69 16.06 11.02
C ASP A 615 -9.91 15.64 9.55
N HIS A 616 -10.44 14.43 9.29
CA HIS A 616 -10.98 14.06 7.98
C HIS A 616 -12.04 15.05 7.47
N THR A 617 -12.89 15.55 8.33
CA THR A 617 -14.02 16.47 8.07
C THR A 617 -15.15 15.88 7.22
N SER A 618 -16.30 16.54 7.25
CA SER A 618 -17.45 16.22 6.36
C SER A 618 -17.60 17.24 5.20
N GLY A 619 -16.49 17.89 4.81
CA GLY A 619 -16.47 18.90 3.78
C GLY A 619 -17.39 20.10 4.12
N GLN A 620 -18.11 20.63 3.12
CA GLN A 620 -19.05 21.74 3.30
C GLN A 620 -20.53 21.30 3.40
N LYS A 621 -20.80 20.05 3.79
CA LYS A 621 -22.16 19.54 3.97
C LYS A 621 -22.91 20.42 4.97
N ARG A 622 -24.08 20.95 4.57
CA ARG A 622 -24.84 21.94 5.37
C ARG A 622 -25.30 21.36 6.71
N GLY A 623 -25.23 22.18 7.75
CA GLY A 623 -25.58 21.76 9.12
C GLY A 623 -24.50 20.93 9.82
N GLN A 624 -23.51 20.38 9.10
CA GLN A 624 -22.37 19.68 9.70
C GLN A 624 -21.33 20.67 10.23
N ILE A 625 -20.46 20.21 11.12
CA ILE A 625 -19.30 20.98 11.62
C ILE A 625 -18.44 21.42 10.45
N SER A 626 -18.03 22.69 10.44
CA SER A 626 -17.17 23.21 9.37
C SER A 626 -15.77 22.57 9.41
N PRO A 627 -15.05 22.46 8.28
CA PRO A 627 -13.71 21.89 8.26
C PRO A 627 -12.73 22.51 9.25
N LEU A 628 -12.74 23.85 9.40
CA LEU A 628 -11.90 24.55 10.37
C LEU A 628 -12.24 24.18 11.81
N ALA A 629 -13.54 24.07 12.14
CA ALA A 629 -13.99 23.70 13.48
C ALA A 629 -13.71 22.23 13.80
N ALA A 630 -13.84 21.33 12.82
CA ALA A 630 -13.58 19.92 12.99
C ALA A 630 -12.08 19.64 13.25
N VAL A 631 -11.20 20.24 12.47
CA VAL A 631 -9.74 20.13 12.67
C VAL A 631 -9.29 20.79 13.97
N ALA A 632 -9.88 21.92 14.35
CA ALA A 632 -9.55 22.59 15.62
C ALA A 632 -10.06 21.79 16.84
N ASP A 633 -11.18 21.07 16.73
CA ASP A 633 -11.65 20.17 17.79
C ASP A 633 -10.73 18.94 17.93
N ASN A 634 -10.26 18.38 16.82
CA ASN A 634 -9.26 17.31 16.81
C ASN A 634 -7.94 17.78 17.46
N ASP A 635 -7.44 18.97 17.09
CA ASP A 635 -6.25 19.59 17.70
C ASP A 635 -6.40 19.76 19.22
N LEU A 636 -7.55 20.27 19.66
CA LEU A 636 -7.83 20.44 21.08
C LEU A 636 -7.90 19.10 21.81
N ALA A 637 -8.48 18.07 21.19
CA ALA A 637 -8.53 16.71 21.76
C ALA A 637 -7.12 16.16 21.98
N VAL A 638 -6.21 16.34 21.02
CA VAL A 638 -4.80 15.96 21.17
C VAL A 638 -4.15 16.75 22.31
N GLY A 639 -4.36 18.07 22.37
CA GLY A 639 -3.84 18.92 23.45
C GLY A 639 -4.29 18.46 24.83
N LEU A 640 -5.60 18.22 25.02
CA LEU A 640 -6.18 17.73 26.26
C LEU A 640 -5.66 16.34 26.64
N PHE A 641 -5.48 15.45 25.67
CA PHE A 641 -4.90 14.13 25.88
C PHE A 641 -3.48 14.22 26.44
N ILE A 642 -2.61 15.00 25.78
CA ILE A 642 -1.21 15.17 26.22
C ILE A 642 -1.14 15.87 27.57
N GLU A 643 -1.96 16.89 27.82
CA GLU A 643 -2.05 17.54 29.14
C GLU A 643 -2.40 16.52 30.22
N HIS A 644 -3.49 15.77 30.07
CA HIS A 644 -3.95 14.83 31.06
C HIS A 644 -2.91 13.75 31.37
N LEU A 645 -2.32 13.17 30.30
CA LEU A 645 -1.28 12.14 30.46
C LEU A 645 -0.03 12.71 31.10
N SER A 646 0.43 13.90 30.71
CA SER A 646 1.68 14.50 31.19
C SER A 646 1.61 14.95 32.66
N HIS A 647 0.41 15.17 33.20
CA HIS A 647 0.19 15.43 34.61
C HIS A 647 -0.01 14.14 35.44
N SER A 648 -0.06 12.98 34.81
CA SER A 648 -0.25 11.70 35.49
C SER A 648 1.07 11.16 36.08
N ARG A 649 0.94 10.29 37.09
CA ARG A 649 2.10 9.64 37.74
C ARG A 649 2.91 8.72 36.80
N ILE A 650 2.32 8.26 35.68
CA ILE A 650 3.02 7.39 34.73
C ILE A 650 3.70 8.16 33.59
N TRP A 651 3.56 9.50 33.58
CA TRP A 651 4.19 10.34 32.53
C TRP A 651 5.67 10.06 32.35
N LYS A 652 6.41 9.91 33.46
CA LYS A 652 7.85 9.66 33.46
C LYS A 652 8.29 8.35 32.75
N GLU A 653 7.35 7.46 32.47
CA GLU A 653 7.56 6.18 31.84
C GLU A 653 6.71 6.03 30.55
N SER A 654 6.22 7.15 29.98
CA SER A 654 5.30 7.17 28.86
C SER A 654 5.90 7.77 27.60
N ALA A 655 5.44 7.28 26.42
CA ALA A 655 5.65 7.91 25.13
C ALA A 655 4.34 7.89 24.32
N VAL A 656 4.07 8.99 23.61
CA VAL A 656 2.93 9.13 22.70
C VAL A 656 3.46 9.28 21.29
N PHE A 657 2.90 8.49 20.38
CA PHE A 657 3.15 8.54 18.95
C PHE A 657 1.87 8.98 18.26
N ILE A 658 1.92 9.99 17.42
CA ILE A 658 0.76 10.55 16.71
C ILE A 658 1.09 10.60 15.23
N LEU A 659 0.21 10.04 14.39
CA LEU A 659 0.31 10.12 12.93
C LEU A 659 -1.08 10.13 12.29
N GLU A 660 -1.12 10.45 11.01
CA GLU A 660 -2.26 10.20 10.14
C GLU A 660 -2.16 8.76 9.60
N ASP A 661 -3.28 8.07 9.38
CA ASP A 661 -3.28 6.72 8.78
C ASP A 661 -2.80 6.76 7.33
N ASP A 662 -3.19 7.80 6.59
CA ASP A 662 -2.70 8.14 5.27
C ASP A 662 -2.65 9.68 5.09
N ALA A 663 -2.08 10.16 3.99
CA ALA A 663 -2.02 11.59 3.68
C ALA A 663 -3.03 12.02 2.61
N GLN A 664 -3.71 11.08 2.04
CA GLN A 664 -4.77 11.13 1.01
C GLN A 664 -4.93 12.49 0.31
N ASN A 665 -4.67 12.59 -0.95
CA ASN A 665 -4.95 13.77 -1.82
C ASN A 665 -4.62 15.19 -1.33
N GLY A 666 -4.09 15.37 -0.15
CA GLY A 666 -3.67 16.68 0.30
C GLY A 666 -2.49 17.19 -0.54
N PRO A 667 -2.43 18.50 -0.89
CA PRO A 667 -1.25 19.03 -1.53
C PRO A 667 -0.08 19.06 -0.56
N ASP A 668 1.10 18.65 -1.04
CA ASP A 668 2.38 18.76 -0.35
C ASP A 668 3.47 19.11 -1.37
N HIS A 669 4.42 19.98 -1.02
CA HIS A 669 5.43 20.43 -1.97
C HIS A 669 6.60 19.47 -2.14
N VAL A 670 6.70 18.44 -1.26
CA VAL A 670 7.76 17.42 -1.30
C VAL A 670 7.23 16.11 -1.87
N ASP A 671 6.26 15.49 -1.19
CA ASP A 671 5.66 14.21 -1.61
C ASP A 671 4.26 14.04 -1.02
N ALA A 672 3.35 13.45 -1.79
CA ALA A 672 1.96 13.23 -1.40
C ALA A 672 1.78 12.31 -0.18
N HIS A 673 2.79 11.53 0.20
CA HIS A 673 2.78 10.70 1.42
C HIS A 673 3.34 11.45 2.63
N ARG A 674 3.89 12.67 2.45
CA ARG A 674 4.44 13.39 3.60
C ARG A 674 3.33 13.88 4.50
N SER A 675 3.40 13.50 5.78
CA SER A 675 2.30 13.69 6.74
C SER A 675 2.82 14.28 8.05
N PRO A 676 1.99 15.03 8.80
CA PRO A 676 2.36 15.44 10.14
C PRO A 676 2.48 14.22 11.06
N ALA A 677 3.57 14.16 11.81
CA ALA A 677 3.78 13.14 12.82
C ALA A 677 4.47 13.74 14.04
N LEU A 678 4.11 13.27 15.23
CA LEU A 678 4.64 13.76 16.49
C LEU A 678 5.07 12.57 17.38
N VAL A 679 6.14 12.77 18.11
CA VAL A 679 6.56 11.88 19.20
C VAL A 679 6.77 12.69 20.47
N ILE A 680 6.01 12.37 21.51
CA ILE A 680 5.92 13.15 22.74
C ILE A 680 6.24 12.26 23.94
N SER A 681 7.28 12.62 24.68
CA SER A 681 7.73 11.86 25.86
C SER A 681 8.64 12.78 26.71
N PRO A 682 8.82 12.51 28.00
CA PRO A 682 9.90 13.13 28.75
C PRO A 682 11.28 12.91 28.11
N TYR A 683 11.45 11.82 27.39
CA TYR A 683 12.71 11.45 26.75
C TYR A 683 12.83 11.99 25.31
N THR A 684 11.86 12.71 24.78
CA THR A 684 11.97 13.36 23.47
C THR A 684 12.83 14.62 23.60
N LYS A 685 13.71 14.86 22.62
CA LYS A 685 14.45 16.11 22.49
C LYS A 685 13.51 17.32 22.44
N ARG A 686 13.99 18.47 22.86
CA ARG A 686 13.20 19.72 22.89
C ARG A 686 13.69 20.69 21.83
N ASN A 687 12.72 21.40 21.20
CA ASN A 687 12.98 22.47 20.22
C ASN A 687 13.88 22.05 19.05
N GLN A 688 13.78 20.81 18.59
CA GLN A 688 14.61 20.27 17.54
C GLN A 688 13.80 20.02 16.26
N VAL A 689 14.46 20.16 15.11
CA VAL A 689 13.98 19.64 13.83
C VAL A 689 14.76 18.37 13.54
N VAL A 690 14.07 17.30 13.22
CA VAL A 690 14.67 16.04 12.79
C VAL A 690 14.21 15.76 11.37
N SER A 691 15.13 15.93 10.43
CA SER A 691 14.90 15.72 8.98
C SER A 691 15.41 14.36 8.50
N THR A 692 15.68 13.44 9.43
CA THR A 692 15.87 12.02 9.07
C THR A 692 14.57 11.50 8.46
N MET A 693 14.68 10.82 7.33
CA MET A 693 13.52 10.24 6.67
C MET A 693 12.98 9.09 7.50
N TYR A 694 11.79 9.29 8.06
CA TYR A 694 11.04 8.28 8.79
C TYR A 694 9.71 7.98 8.12
N SER A 695 9.13 6.83 8.46
CA SER A 695 7.80 6.44 7.99
C SER A 695 6.97 5.77 9.10
N THR A 696 5.73 5.43 8.78
CA THR A 696 4.84 4.63 9.66
C THR A 696 5.56 3.39 10.20
N SER A 697 6.29 2.68 9.35
CA SER A 697 7.08 1.51 9.75
C SER A 697 8.17 1.84 10.78
N GLY A 698 8.76 3.04 10.71
CA GLY A 698 9.73 3.53 11.71
C GLY A 698 9.09 3.81 13.08
N PHE A 699 7.87 4.35 13.10
CA PHE A 699 7.07 4.48 14.34
C PHE A 699 6.80 3.12 14.96
N LEU A 700 6.28 2.18 14.18
CA LEU A 700 5.99 0.82 14.64
C LEU A 700 7.24 0.15 15.20
N ARG A 701 8.35 0.22 14.47
CA ARG A 701 9.61 -0.36 14.94
C ARG A 701 10.08 0.22 16.27
N THR A 702 9.92 1.52 16.45
CA THR A 702 10.28 2.19 17.72
C THR A 702 9.41 1.71 18.87
N MET A 703 8.10 1.62 18.67
CA MET A 703 7.16 1.12 19.67
C MET A 703 7.41 -0.36 20.00
N GLU A 704 7.68 -1.19 19.01
CA GLU A 704 8.05 -2.60 19.21
C GLU A 704 9.28 -2.78 20.06
N LEU A 705 10.33 -2.00 19.81
CA LEU A 705 11.55 -2.03 20.60
C LEU A 705 11.28 -1.63 22.06
N ILE A 706 10.51 -0.58 22.30
CA ILE A 706 10.11 -0.14 23.64
C ILE A 706 9.35 -1.26 24.37
N LEU A 707 8.40 -1.89 23.68
CA LEU A 707 7.52 -2.93 24.24
C LEU A 707 8.13 -4.34 24.26
N GLY A 708 9.35 -4.51 23.73
CA GLY A 708 10.00 -5.81 23.61
C GLY A 708 9.34 -6.75 22.59
N LEU A 709 8.64 -6.22 21.60
CA LEU A 709 7.98 -6.98 20.54
C LEU A 709 8.94 -7.33 19.40
N PRO A 710 8.75 -8.46 18.70
CA PRO A 710 9.41 -8.68 17.42
C PRO A 710 8.75 -7.83 16.33
N PRO A 711 9.43 -7.56 15.22
CA PRO A 711 8.81 -6.90 14.07
C PRO A 711 7.68 -7.75 13.49
N MET A 712 6.69 -7.08 12.87
CA MET A 712 5.50 -7.69 12.28
C MET A 712 5.72 -8.10 10.83
N SER A 713 6.50 -7.32 10.10
CA SER A 713 6.78 -7.53 8.68
C SER A 713 8.25 -7.23 8.36
N GLN A 714 8.64 -7.40 7.11
CA GLN A 714 9.97 -6.97 6.66
C GLN A 714 10.11 -5.44 6.63
N TYR A 715 9.02 -4.68 6.59
CA TYR A 715 9.06 -3.22 6.50
C TYR A 715 9.49 -2.58 7.82
N ASP A 716 8.82 -2.90 8.91
CA ASP A 716 9.21 -2.43 10.23
C ASP A 716 10.54 -3.03 10.69
N ALA A 717 10.80 -4.31 10.34
CA ALA A 717 12.12 -4.93 10.61
C ALA A 717 13.29 -4.18 9.96
N ALA A 718 13.07 -3.60 8.78
CA ALA A 718 14.08 -2.85 8.03
C ALA A 718 14.06 -1.34 8.34
N ALA A 719 12.99 -0.83 8.95
CA ALA A 719 12.81 0.58 9.21
C ALA A 719 13.83 1.10 10.25
N ILE A 720 14.18 2.39 10.09
CA ILE A 720 15.06 3.08 11.04
C ILE A 720 14.20 3.52 12.25
N PRO A 721 14.48 3.04 13.48
CA PRO A 721 13.80 3.55 14.67
C PRO A 721 14.15 5.02 14.93
N LEU A 722 13.28 5.73 15.63
CA LEU A 722 13.37 7.17 15.84
C LEU A 722 14.46 7.58 16.85
N TYR A 723 15.63 6.96 16.80
CA TYR A 723 16.72 7.23 17.74
C TYR A 723 17.10 8.72 17.84
N ASP A 724 17.06 9.43 16.71
CA ASP A 724 17.43 10.85 16.63
C ASP A 724 16.45 11.77 17.36
N CYS A 725 15.24 11.31 17.63
CA CYS A 725 14.20 12.06 18.33
C CYS A 725 14.36 12.03 19.85
N PHE A 726 15.15 11.11 20.38
CA PHE A 726 15.22 10.82 21.81
C PHE A 726 16.55 11.25 22.46
N THR A 727 16.50 11.47 23.77
CA THR A 727 17.63 11.86 24.62
C THR A 727 17.68 11.03 25.89
N ALA A 728 18.88 10.81 26.41
CA ALA A 728 19.10 10.14 27.70
C ALA A 728 18.67 10.97 28.91
N THR A 729 18.56 12.28 28.74
CA THR A 729 18.20 13.21 29.83
C THR A 729 16.74 13.60 29.70
N PRO A 730 15.84 13.05 30.54
CA PRO A 730 14.42 13.32 30.44
C PRO A 730 14.08 14.72 30.97
N ASP A 731 13.10 15.35 30.34
CA ASP A 731 12.41 16.55 30.81
C ASP A 731 10.98 16.20 31.19
N TYR A 732 10.68 16.15 32.48
CA TYR A 732 9.37 15.73 33.01
C TYR A 732 8.36 16.89 33.06
N THR A 733 8.69 18.09 32.58
CA THR A 733 7.76 19.22 32.54
C THR A 733 6.47 18.82 31.81
N PRO A 734 5.31 18.94 32.50
CA PRO A 734 4.04 18.58 31.85
C PRO A 734 3.65 19.59 30.78
N TYR A 735 2.94 19.14 29.78
CA TYR A 735 2.33 19.99 28.76
C TYR A 735 1.03 20.60 29.25
N ASN A 736 0.75 21.84 28.88
CA ASN A 736 -0.52 22.49 29.10
C ASN A 736 -1.17 22.83 27.75
N HIS A 737 -2.40 22.37 27.53
CA HIS A 737 -3.06 22.56 26.25
C HIS A 737 -3.26 24.03 25.89
N ARG A 738 -3.29 24.32 24.59
CA ARG A 738 -3.63 25.61 24.03
C ARG A 738 -5.13 25.63 23.74
N LYS A 739 -5.79 26.73 24.05
CA LYS A 739 -7.21 26.93 23.72
C LYS A 739 -7.39 27.01 22.21
N ALA A 740 -8.49 26.47 21.70
CA ALA A 740 -8.83 26.58 20.29
C ALA A 740 -8.92 28.07 19.87
N GLY A 741 -8.26 28.39 18.76
CA GLY A 741 -8.26 29.75 18.21
C GLY A 741 -9.47 30.08 17.32
N VAL A 742 -10.36 29.08 17.13
CA VAL A 742 -11.60 29.19 16.35
C VAL A 742 -12.78 28.62 17.13
N ASN A 743 -13.99 29.02 16.76
CA ASN A 743 -15.20 28.48 17.37
C ASN A 743 -15.46 27.03 16.89
N LEU A 744 -15.44 26.08 17.82
CA LEU A 744 -15.59 24.63 17.56
C LEU A 744 -17.03 24.21 17.19
N ASP A 745 -18.02 25.09 17.33
CA ASP A 745 -19.41 24.83 17.01
C ASP A 745 -19.85 25.45 15.68
N THR A 746 -18.91 26.03 14.95
CA THR A 746 -19.19 26.62 13.63
C THR A 746 -19.64 25.53 12.68
N ARG A 747 -20.84 25.74 12.07
CA ARG A 747 -21.44 24.82 11.12
C ARG A 747 -21.44 25.39 9.71
N ASN A 748 -21.45 24.53 8.73
CA ASN A 748 -21.56 24.90 7.33
C ASN A 748 -22.95 25.45 7.03
N VAL A 749 -23.02 26.66 6.49
CA VAL A 749 -24.26 27.36 6.10
C VAL A 749 -24.24 27.83 4.65
N ALA A 750 -23.13 27.60 3.94
CA ALA A 750 -22.94 28.06 2.57
C ALA A 750 -23.98 27.46 1.61
N LEU A 751 -24.36 28.23 0.60
CA LEU A 751 -25.23 27.86 -0.51
C LEU A 751 -24.47 27.95 -1.84
N ASN A 752 -23.23 27.49 -1.84
CA ASN A 752 -22.36 27.50 -3.01
C ASN A 752 -22.24 26.11 -3.65
N LYS A 753 -21.56 26.02 -4.78
CA LYS A 753 -21.38 24.76 -5.53
C LYS A 753 -20.67 23.68 -4.71
N SER A 754 -19.73 24.06 -3.84
CA SER A 754 -19.02 23.13 -2.96
C SER A 754 -19.95 22.55 -1.88
N ALA A 755 -20.87 23.34 -1.35
CA ALA A 755 -21.90 22.87 -0.42
C ALA A 755 -22.87 21.89 -1.12
N GLU A 756 -23.37 22.26 -2.33
CA GLU A 756 -24.22 21.38 -3.14
C GLU A 756 -23.54 20.05 -3.46
N LEU A 757 -22.25 20.08 -3.82
CA LEU A 757 -21.46 18.88 -4.07
C LEU A 757 -21.32 18.05 -2.78
N SER A 758 -21.09 18.68 -1.64
CA SER A 758 -20.94 17.99 -0.34
C SER A 758 -22.20 17.28 0.12
N GLU A 759 -23.40 17.75 -0.28
CA GLU A 759 -24.66 17.04 -0.01
C GLU A 759 -24.75 15.67 -0.67
N THR A 760 -23.99 15.45 -1.74
CA THR A 760 -23.93 14.16 -2.44
C THR A 760 -23.02 13.15 -1.78
N PHE A 761 -22.22 13.56 -0.78
CA PHE A 761 -21.25 12.72 -0.11
C PHE A 761 -21.91 11.91 1.01
N SER A 762 -21.61 10.62 1.04
CA SER A 762 -21.92 9.74 2.18
C SER A 762 -20.75 9.73 3.15
N PHE A 763 -21.06 9.86 4.44
CA PHE A 763 -20.13 9.71 5.56
C PHE A 763 -20.61 8.61 6.52
N ALA A 764 -21.45 7.70 6.03
CA ALA A 764 -21.98 6.60 6.83
C ALA A 764 -20.92 5.53 7.14
N LYS A 765 -19.87 5.50 6.34
CA LYS A 765 -18.68 4.70 6.54
C LYS A 765 -17.47 5.52 6.15
N GLU A 766 -16.34 5.10 6.66
CA GLU A 766 -15.04 5.62 6.31
C GLU A 766 -14.84 5.59 4.79
N ASP A 767 -14.32 6.67 4.22
CA ASP A 767 -14.00 6.85 2.79
C ASP A 767 -15.13 6.55 1.77
N GLU A 768 -16.39 6.60 2.18
CA GLU A 768 -17.50 6.60 1.22
C GLU A 768 -17.58 7.89 0.41
N ALA A 769 -17.12 9.00 0.95
CA ALA A 769 -17.01 10.26 0.21
C ALA A 769 -15.91 10.15 -0.86
N PRO A 770 -16.08 10.82 -2.02
CA PRO A 770 -15.02 10.86 -3.03
C PRO A 770 -13.89 11.79 -2.59
N ASP A 771 -12.74 11.23 -2.26
CA ASP A 771 -11.61 11.91 -1.61
C ASP A 771 -11.13 13.16 -2.32
N LEU A 772 -10.83 13.07 -3.62
CA LEU A 772 -10.38 14.23 -4.38
C LEU A 772 -11.40 15.38 -4.30
N GLN A 773 -12.69 15.07 -4.48
CA GLN A 773 -13.76 16.07 -4.42
C GLN A 773 -13.89 16.62 -2.99
N LEU A 774 -13.77 15.75 -1.98
CA LEU A 774 -13.78 16.16 -0.58
C LEU A 774 -12.61 17.12 -0.29
N ASN A 775 -11.39 16.78 -0.69
CA ASN A 775 -10.23 17.66 -0.49
C ASN A 775 -10.35 18.98 -1.25
N GLN A 776 -10.91 18.99 -2.48
CA GLN A 776 -11.21 20.24 -3.20
C GLN A 776 -12.24 21.10 -2.46
N VAL A 777 -13.27 20.48 -1.90
CA VAL A 777 -14.28 21.18 -1.11
C VAL A 777 -13.67 21.74 0.18
N VAL A 778 -12.83 20.96 0.86
CA VAL A 778 -12.11 21.42 2.06
C VAL A 778 -11.15 22.57 1.72
N TRP A 779 -10.41 22.47 0.62
CA TRP A 779 -9.55 23.56 0.13
C TRP A 779 -10.35 24.84 -0.08
N LYS A 780 -11.46 24.76 -0.80
CA LYS A 780 -12.34 25.90 -1.10
C LYS A 780 -13.01 26.48 0.14
N SER A 781 -13.29 25.68 1.16
CA SER A 781 -13.86 26.14 2.42
C SER A 781 -12.92 27.12 3.17
N VAL A 782 -11.60 26.97 2.96
CA VAL A 782 -10.57 27.76 3.62
C VAL A 782 -10.04 28.88 2.72
N LYS A 783 -9.76 28.57 1.44
CA LYS A 783 -9.10 29.48 0.50
C LYS A 783 -10.10 30.29 -0.37
N GLY A 784 -11.40 29.97 -0.29
CA GLY A 784 -12.47 30.61 -1.08
C GLY A 784 -12.98 29.71 -2.22
N GLU A 785 -14.23 29.91 -2.62
CA GLU A 785 -14.94 29.06 -3.60
C GLU A 785 -14.25 28.99 -4.97
N ASP A 786 -13.61 30.08 -5.39
CA ASP A 786 -12.89 30.14 -6.68
C ASP A 786 -11.45 29.64 -6.61
N ALA A 787 -10.96 29.28 -5.42
CA ALA A 787 -9.59 28.81 -5.24
C ALA A 787 -9.40 27.42 -5.86
N VAL A 788 -8.33 27.27 -6.66
CA VAL A 788 -7.93 25.99 -7.25
C VAL A 788 -6.98 25.28 -6.30
N MET A 789 -7.32 24.06 -5.92
CA MET A 789 -6.42 23.22 -5.11
C MET A 789 -5.23 22.81 -5.96
N PRO A 790 -3.98 23.03 -5.51
CA PRO A 790 -2.80 22.51 -6.19
C PRO A 790 -2.82 20.98 -6.19
N ALA A 791 -2.23 20.40 -7.22
CA ALA A 791 -2.07 18.96 -7.30
C ALA A 791 -1.10 18.44 -6.25
N PRO A 792 -1.35 17.23 -5.71
CA PRO A 792 -0.38 16.53 -4.88
C PRO A 792 0.93 16.30 -5.64
N ARG A 793 2.06 16.58 -5.02
CA ARG A 793 3.37 16.34 -5.61
C ARG A 793 3.89 14.98 -5.20
N ARG A 794 4.52 14.26 -6.15
CA ARG A 794 5.19 12.99 -5.88
C ARG A 794 6.64 13.06 -6.34
N SER A 795 7.52 13.40 -5.42
CA SER A 795 8.95 13.52 -5.73
C SER A 795 9.58 12.19 -6.17
N ALA A 796 9.07 11.06 -5.68
CA ALA A 796 9.49 9.74 -6.11
C ALA A 796 9.26 9.50 -7.61
N PHE A 797 8.33 10.23 -8.23
CA PHE A 797 7.85 10.01 -9.60
C PHE A 797 8.11 11.19 -10.53
N VAL A 798 8.63 12.29 -10.03
CA VAL A 798 8.93 13.48 -10.83
C VAL A 798 10.14 13.22 -11.74
N ILE A 799 9.91 13.24 -13.03
CA ILE A 799 10.97 13.34 -14.04
C ILE A 799 11.36 14.81 -14.09
N ALA A 800 12.60 15.13 -13.74
CA ALA A 800 13.08 16.51 -13.81
C ALA A 800 12.85 17.07 -15.20
N GLU A 801 12.05 18.13 -15.35
CA GLU A 801 11.89 18.86 -16.58
C GLU A 801 13.28 19.36 -17.04
N LYS A 802 13.61 19.14 -18.31
CA LYS A 802 14.67 19.92 -18.94
C LYS A 802 14.18 21.39 -18.91
N LYS A 803 14.88 22.26 -18.19
CA LYS A 803 14.74 23.69 -18.42
C LYS A 803 14.87 23.90 -19.94
N LYS A 804 13.82 24.40 -20.59
CA LYS A 804 13.97 25.00 -21.91
C LYS A 804 15.07 26.04 -21.73
N LYS A 805 16.18 25.92 -22.47
CA LYS A 805 17.03 27.06 -22.69
C LYS A 805 16.13 28.09 -23.36
N ASP A 806 15.94 29.20 -22.75
CA ASP A 806 15.47 30.40 -23.43
C ASP A 806 16.55 30.68 -24.49
N ASP A 807 16.25 30.35 -25.73
CA ASP A 807 16.97 30.89 -26.87
C ASP A 807 16.35 32.27 -27.09
N ASP A 808 16.80 33.22 -26.27
CA ASP A 808 16.80 34.64 -26.62
C ASP A 808 18.14 34.92 -27.29
N ASP A 809 18.09 34.99 -28.65
CA ASP A 809 18.85 35.90 -29.48
C ASP A 809 18.13 36.05 -30.85
#